data_b40d0d45caddc517e6d34fff98c77810
#
_entry.id   b40d0d45caddc517e6d34fff98c77810
#
_cell.length_a   1.000
_cell.length_b   1.000
_cell.length_c   1.000
_cell.angle_alpha   90.00
_cell.angle_beta   90.00
_cell.angle_gamma   90.00
#
_symmetry.space_group_name_H-M   'P 1'
#
loop_
_entity.id
_entity.type
_entity.pdbx_description
1 polymer ?
#
loop_
_entity_poly.entity_id
_entity_poly.type
_entity_poly.pdbx_seq_one_letter_code
_entity_poly.pdbx_strand_id
1 'polypeptide(L)'
;MTRYLTPWRISLLCLITVYTEGFVPNSSAIHVLSFLTGGLFPLDPADKQWQKHYLSSIAELEEVLSGHDSSVPGRSIWDLFLRKLWSLDSLDALEWFFSNHLPTLLTKTREQLLLDRDNGLAPETQGTRLSRSSPLGAFVRRAYLEYTRLQFHDSVKLWSGFVRYRLPTYHVYARKNPPDKINPVDANFSDQDLDSTSHLSRVVYGNIEDDERDEVVVGIKDAERLVEFQVGELQRLGGRVPDEMRAQLTRIMTSEASVPVLMYYLQSVLKQRILHIFSIPVANPHRYLDAWRAGDYTSAFDNLHRYFDYTMHNNQDRSAYQFALLNLAIIQADFECFSEAISAVQEAVAIARESHDMNCLNFCMSWLYHFGKAFPEQMREVQNSGMLGNEKEGLAFLKAKSKETDMWSLMSTTLLSEAKLEMQQGESLASIVESFVRASHINVTKNLSTPTGAYMALQSAMYARIGATHLAWLNTEIFRECYTEGHPYDDYVKITFRNCQTLAQKGNYKEAFARMNNVEPERLRAIKYNNAWTYYSGLLQLKRQICRDDKVAVEHILSQLQAVQLLDFDLRLLLAFLTIDFTIRQGDYGRALQMVEQAAHTMQPENFDVHSQIKLLCLKAQILEKSGHPERGFSLAMRAASIAYRSKVLFDLWEAICTLAAVLLSLREFEATVELVESIMPQILETDDSALVARAYSLLVDANMGIAGELWARLGKESIPARKEYVNCAIGYIDSAYEAYEEIEDILGQTEMMAKKATVMHLTGDPVLANDYAAKYLDLRKRRG
;
A
#
# COMPACT_ATOMS: atom_id res chain seq x y z
N MET A 1 16.31 -3.13 -7.66
CA MET A 1 17.06 -3.98 -6.70
C MET A 1 16.20 -4.21 -5.47
N THR A 2 16.07 -5.43 -5.01
CA THR A 2 15.40 -5.69 -3.75
C THR A 2 16.19 -5.04 -2.62
N ARG A 3 15.54 -4.26 -1.80
CA ARG A 3 16.18 -3.56 -0.66
C ARG A 3 16.78 -4.54 0.36
N TYR A 4 16.32 -5.78 0.39
CA TYR A 4 16.77 -6.76 1.36
C TYR A 4 17.89 -7.67 0.83
N LEU A 5 17.74 -8.29 -0.36
CA LEU A 5 18.75 -9.15 -0.93
C LEU A 5 19.78 -8.31 -1.71
N THR A 6 20.96 -8.20 -1.16
CA THR A 6 22.11 -7.52 -1.77
C THR A 6 23.23 -8.54 -2.03
N PRO A 7 24.16 -8.27 -2.96
CA PRO A 7 25.33 -9.12 -3.18
C PRO A 7 26.12 -9.43 -1.89
N TRP A 8 26.26 -8.44 -1.02
CA TRP A 8 26.87 -8.60 0.30
C TRP A 8 26.15 -9.63 1.17
N ARG A 9 24.82 -9.62 1.19
CA ARG A 9 24.04 -10.59 1.98
C ARG A 9 24.10 -12.01 1.42
N ILE A 10 24.27 -12.16 0.11
CA ILE A 10 24.57 -13.48 -0.50
C ILE A 10 25.92 -14.00 0.00
N SER A 11 26.92 -13.14 0.08
CA SER A 11 28.22 -13.56 0.61
C SER A 11 28.16 -13.93 2.10
N LEU A 12 27.35 -13.21 2.91
CA LEU A 12 27.10 -13.62 4.30
C LEU A 12 26.39 -14.98 4.39
N LEU A 13 25.44 -15.27 3.48
CA LEU A 13 24.80 -16.59 3.41
C LEU A 13 25.81 -17.69 3.05
N CYS A 14 26.72 -17.44 2.11
CA CYS A 14 27.82 -18.35 1.81
C CYS A 14 28.73 -18.59 3.02
N LEU A 15 29.00 -17.55 3.81
CA LEU A 15 29.79 -17.69 5.04
C LEU A 15 29.03 -18.50 6.12
N ILE A 16 27.72 -18.32 6.23
CA ILE A 16 26.88 -19.13 7.13
C ILE A 16 26.91 -20.60 6.71
N THR A 17 26.91 -20.91 5.40
CA THR A 17 27.02 -22.30 4.92
C THR A 17 28.35 -22.92 5.33
N VAL A 18 29.48 -22.18 5.17
CA VAL A 18 30.80 -22.63 5.60
C VAL A 18 30.85 -22.89 7.11
N TYR A 19 30.19 -22.05 7.91
CA TYR A 19 30.09 -22.23 9.35
C TYR A 19 29.26 -23.47 9.73
N THR A 20 28.10 -23.68 9.10
CA THR A 20 27.22 -24.81 9.40
C THR A 20 27.77 -26.15 8.94
N GLU A 21 28.58 -26.18 7.87
CA GLU A 21 29.30 -27.36 7.40
C GLU A 21 30.47 -27.75 8.32
N GLY A 22 30.76 -26.99 9.37
CA GLY A 22 31.81 -27.31 10.36
C GLY A 22 33.24 -27.01 9.89
N PHE A 23 33.43 -26.21 8.86
CA PHE A 23 34.75 -25.84 8.37
C PHE A 23 35.45 -24.76 9.21
N VAL A 24 34.70 -24.11 10.12
CA VAL A 24 35.22 -23.09 11.03
C VAL A 24 35.62 -23.74 12.36
N PRO A 25 36.89 -23.75 12.73
CA PRO A 25 37.32 -24.31 13.99
C PRO A 25 36.89 -23.46 15.18
N ASN A 26 36.79 -24.06 16.36
CA ASN A 26 36.28 -23.39 17.57
C ASN A 26 37.12 -22.16 17.95
N SER A 27 38.43 -22.13 17.61
CA SER A 27 39.30 -21.00 17.89
C SER A 27 38.94 -19.71 17.13
N SER A 28 38.42 -19.82 15.90
CA SER A 28 38.03 -18.71 15.05
C SER A 28 36.51 -18.50 15.00
N ALA A 29 35.73 -19.41 15.58
CA ALA A 29 34.28 -19.37 15.54
C ALA A 29 33.70 -18.06 16.14
N ILE A 30 34.31 -17.55 17.21
CA ILE A 30 33.85 -16.31 17.88
C ILE A 30 34.03 -15.11 16.95
N HIS A 31 35.18 -15.01 16.25
CA HIS A 31 35.45 -13.91 15.33
C HIS A 31 34.52 -13.93 14.13
N VAL A 32 34.27 -15.10 13.53
CA VAL A 32 33.34 -15.27 12.42
C VAL A 32 31.91 -14.97 12.83
N LEU A 33 31.47 -15.42 14.01
CA LEU A 33 30.12 -15.14 14.53
C LEU A 33 29.95 -13.67 14.90
N SER A 34 30.97 -13.02 15.48
CA SER A 34 30.95 -11.59 15.78
C SER A 34 30.81 -10.77 14.47
N PHE A 35 31.56 -11.14 13.44
CA PHE A 35 31.45 -10.50 12.13
C PHE A 35 30.06 -10.72 11.50
N LEU A 36 29.55 -11.95 11.52
CA LEU A 36 28.22 -12.27 11.01
C LEU A 36 27.12 -11.48 11.76
N THR A 37 27.18 -11.42 13.07
CA THR A 37 26.18 -10.68 13.86
C THR A 37 26.30 -9.18 13.65
N GLY A 38 27.50 -8.63 13.53
CA GLY A 38 27.72 -7.22 13.16
C GLY A 38 27.19 -6.84 11.77
N GLY A 39 27.33 -7.76 10.80
CA GLY A 39 26.79 -7.58 9.46
C GLY A 39 25.27 -7.73 9.35
N LEU A 40 24.64 -8.42 10.32
CA LEU A 40 23.19 -8.65 10.34
C LEU A 40 22.41 -7.58 11.11
N PHE A 41 22.97 -7.09 12.21
CA PHE A 41 22.34 -6.11 13.10
C PHE A 41 23.13 -4.81 13.11
N PRO A 42 22.63 -3.75 12.50
CA PRO A 42 23.23 -2.43 12.64
C PRO A 42 23.10 -1.98 14.11
N LEU A 43 24.22 -1.60 14.71
CA LEU A 43 24.32 -1.27 16.14
C LEU A 43 23.63 0.04 16.54
N ASP A 44 23.38 0.96 15.60
CA ASP A 44 22.71 2.23 15.91
C ASP A 44 21.97 2.82 14.71
N PRO A 45 20.65 3.10 14.81
CA PRO A 45 19.88 3.73 13.71
C PRO A 45 20.24 5.21 13.48
N ALA A 46 20.96 5.86 14.42
CA ALA A 46 21.36 7.26 14.33
C ALA A 46 22.67 7.50 13.55
N ASP A 47 23.47 6.47 13.33
CA ASP A 47 24.75 6.60 12.63
C ASP A 47 24.54 6.65 11.11
N LYS A 48 24.92 7.78 10.49
CA LYS A 48 24.97 7.95 9.03
C LYS A 48 25.91 6.95 8.31
N GLN A 49 26.56 6.06 9.03
CA GLN A 49 27.33 4.93 8.50
C GLN A 49 26.45 3.80 7.92
N TRP A 50 25.13 3.86 8.06
CA TRP A 50 24.19 2.93 7.46
C TRP A 50 24.41 2.74 5.95
N GLN A 51 24.71 3.80 5.23
CA GLN A 51 24.98 3.72 3.79
C GLN A 51 26.27 2.98 3.47
N LYS A 52 27.29 3.00 4.36
CA LYS A 52 28.54 2.27 4.15
C LYS A 52 28.36 0.75 4.31
N HIS A 53 27.57 0.28 5.26
CA HIS A 53 27.35 -1.17 5.47
C HIS A 53 26.54 -1.83 4.34
N TYR A 54 25.74 -1.10 3.59
CA TYR A 54 25.08 -1.62 2.38
C TYR A 54 26.03 -1.84 1.20
N LEU A 55 27.20 -1.23 1.22
CA LEU A 55 28.22 -1.27 0.17
C LEU A 55 29.52 -1.92 0.66
N SER A 56 29.47 -2.74 1.71
CA SER A 56 30.65 -3.43 2.22
C SER A 56 31.32 -4.23 1.10
N SER A 57 32.60 -3.94 0.89
CA SER A 57 33.35 -4.56 -0.18
C SER A 57 33.76 -5.98 0.18
N ILE A 58 34.00 -6.81 -0.82
CA ILE A 58 34.51 -8.17 -0.58
C ILE A 58 35.92 -8.18 0.08
N ALA A 59 36.63 -7.05 0.02
CA ALA A 59 37.91 -6.86 0.69
C ALA A 59 37.83 -6.90 2.22
N GLU A 60 36.72 -6.44 2.80
CA GLU A 60 36.47 -6.53 4.25
C GLU A 60 36.34 -7.99 4.71
N LEU A 61 35.70 -8.83 3.89
CA LEU A 61 35.60 -10.28 4.14
C LEU A 61 36.99 -10.94 4.04
N GLU A 62 37.82 -10.50 3.09
CA GLU A 62 39.19 -10.99 2.94
C GLU A 62 40.04 -10.67 4.17
N GLU A 63 39.96 -9.44 4.67
CA GLU A 63 40.73 -9.00 5.84
C GLU A 63 40.35 -9.83 7.09
N VAL A 64 39.09 -10.10 7.31
CA VAL A 64 38.59 -10.88 8.47
C VAL A 64 38.92 -12.37 8.32
N LEU A 65 38.72 -12.97 7.13
CA LEU A 65 38.78 -14.43 6.97
C LEU A 65 40.15 -14.95 6.59
N SER A 66 41.05 -14.13 6.02
CA SER A 66 42.39 -14.55 5.58
C SER A 66 43.33 -14.88 6.74
N GLY A 67 43.11 -14.24 7.91
CA GLY A 67 43.93 -14.44 9.11
C GLY A 67 43.62 -15.72 9.91
N HIS A 68 42.63 -16.51 9.48
CA HIS A 68 42.14 -17.67 10.24
C HIS A 68 42.29 -18.97 9.44
N ASP A 69 42.88 -19.98 10.06
CA ASP A 69 42.97 -21.33 9.51
C ASP A 69 41.60 -22.05 9.60
N SER A 70 41.30 -22.88 8.61
CA SER A 70 40.10 -23.70 8.60
C SER A 70 40.32 -25.06 9.30
N SER A 71 39.24 -25.82 9.51
CA SER A 71 39.33 -27.22 9.97
C SER A 71 40.02 -28.15 8.96
N VAL A 72 40.18 -27.69 7.70
CA VAL A 72 40.85 -28.44 6.64
C VAL A 72 42.35 -28.05 6.63
N PRO A 73 43.27 -28.99 6.86
CA PRO A 73 44.72 -28.68 6.89
C PRO A 73 45.21 -28.04 5.61
N GLY A 74 45.96 -26.90 5.75
CA GLY A 74 46.53 -26.19 4.63
C GLY A 74 45.61 -25.27 3.84
N ARG A 75 44.36 -25.03 4.31
CA ARG A 75 43.44 -24.09 3.71
C ARG A 75 42.94 -23.09 4.75
N SER A 76 42.90 -21.81 4.37
CA SER A 76 42.26 -20.75 5.20
C SER A 76 40.75 -20.80 5.11
N ILE A 77 40.04 -20.18 6.07
CA ILE A 77 38.56 -20.03 5.99
C ILE A 77 38.21 -19.22 4.73
N TRP A 78 39.04 -18.27 4.33
CA TRP A 78 38.90 -17.49 3.11
C TRP A 78 38.84 -18.37 1.86
N ASP A 79 39.73 -19.39 1.78
CA ASP A 79 39.77 -20.28 0.61
C ASP A 79 38.50 -21.13 0.47
N LEU A 80 37.96 -21.62 1.58
CA LEU A 80 36.71 -22.37 1.58
C LEU A 80 35.50 -21.48 1.29
N PHE A 81 35.52 -20.27 1.81
CA PHE A 81 34.53 -19.27 1.48
C PHE A 81 34.51 -18.92 0.00
N LEU A 82 35.68 -18.66 -0.60
CA LEU A 82 35.81 -18.40 -2.04
C LEU A 82 35.32 -19.60 -2.88
N ARG A 83 35.61 -20.82 -2.45
CA ARG A 83 35.11 -22.01 -3.13
C ARG A 83 33.59 -22.08 -3.13
N LYS A 84 32.94 -21.75 -2.02
CA LYS A 84 31.48 -21.66 -1.94
C LYS A 84 30.92 -20.49 -2.77
N LEU A 85 31.55 -19.34 -2.72
CA LEU A 85 31.16 -18.16 -3.48
C LEU A 85 31.21 -18.40 -5.00
N TRP A 86 32.24 -19.09 -5.45
CA TRP A 86 32.45 -19.41 -6.89
C TRP A 86 31.72 -20.69 -7.34
N SER A 87 31.23 -21.52 -6.43
CA SER A 87 30.34 -22.62 -6.77
C SER A 87 28.96 -22.17 -7.26
N LEU A 88 28.60 -20.91 -6.99
CA LEU A 88 27.41 -20.26 -7.56
C LEU A 88 27.80 -19.68 -8.93
N ASP A 89 27.96 -20.50 -9.94
CA ASP A 89 28.48 -20.12 -11.27
C ASP A 89 27.42 -19.59 -12.22
N SER A 90 26.16 -19.94 -12.00
CA SER A 90 25.02 -19.61 -12.84
C SER A 90 23.81 -19.08 -12.03
N LEU A 91 22.85 -18.48 -12.73
CA LEU A 91 21.58 -18.08 -12.12
C LEU A 91 20.83 -19.28 -11.56
N ASP A 92 20.90 -20.41 -12.25
CA ASP A 92 20.27 -21.68 -11.82
C ASP A 92 20.93 -22.22 -10.54
N ALA A 93 22.27 -22.12 -10.43
CA ALA A 93 23.01 -22.46 -9.22
C ALA A 93 22.61 -21.56 -8.05
N LEU A 94 22.37 -20.27 -8.31
CA LEU A 94 21.85 -19.34 -7.31
C LEU A 94 20.43 -19.71 -6.89
N GLU A 95 19.57 -20.05 -7.82
CA GLU A 95 18.19 -20.49 -7.53
C GLU A 95 18.18 -21.79 -6.71
N TRP A 96 19.00 -22.75 -7.11
CA TRP A 96 19.17 -24.01 -6.37
C TRP A 96 19.69 -23.76 -4.95
N PHE A 97 20.64 -22.85 -4.79
CA PHE A 97 21.18 -22.45 -3.49
C PHE A 97 20.10 -21.91 -2.57
N PHE A 98 19.25 -20.99 -3.06
CA PHE A 98 18.18 -20.43 -2.26
C PHE A 98 17.05 -21.44 -2.03
N SER A 99 16.60 -22.15 -3.03
CA SER A 99 15.42 -23.00 -2.98
C SER A 99 15.65 -24.33 -2.27
N ASN A 100 16.82 -24.94 -2.48
CA ASN A 100 17.14 -26.28 -1.98
C ASN A 100 18.16 -26.27 -0.85
N HIS A 101 19.27 -25.52 -1.00
CA HIS A 101 20.37 -25.61 -0.05
C HIS A 101 20.11 -24.83 1.26
N LEU A 102 19.62 -23.60 1.20
CA LEU A 102 19.36 -22.79 2.39
C LEU A 102 18.32 -23.41 3.35
N PRO A 103 17.20 -24.00 2.90
CA PRO A 103 16.27 -24.65 3.80
C PRO A 103 16.85 -25.83 4.58
N THR A 104 17.85 -26.56 4.00
CA THR A 104 18.49 -27.69 4.68
C THR A 104 19.36 -27.27 5.86
N LEU A 105 19.82 -26.02 5.90
CA LEU A 105 20.59 -25.46 7.02
C LEU A 105 19.75 -25.25 8.28
N LEU A 106 18.43 -25.19 8.13
CA LEU A 106 17.49 -24.95 9.24
C LEU A 106 17.05 -26.26 9.89
N THR A 107 16.74 -26.19 11.18
CA THR A 107 16.12 -27.33 11.89
C THR A 107 14.75 -27.64 11.28
N LYS A 108 14.48 -28.92 11.02
CA LYS A 108 13.20 -29.40 10.49
C LYS A 108 12.06 -29.04 11.46
N THR A 109 10.88 -28.74 10.93
CA THR A 109 9.68 -28.53 11.75
C THR A 109 9.20 -29.87 12.33
N ARG A 110 8.39 -29.81 13.40
CA ARG A 110 7.79 -30.99 13.99
C ARG A 110 6.97 -31.80 12.97
N GLU A 111 6.29 -31.11 12.08
CA GLU A 111 5.50 -31.75 11.00
C GLU A 111 6.40 -32.45 9.98
N GLN A 112 7.50 -31.82 9.57
CA GLN A 112 8.50 -32.44 8.69
C GLN A 112 9.16 -33.68 9.33
N LEU A 113 9.45 -33.62 10.63
CA LEU A 113 10.00 -34.79 11.34
C LEU A 113 9.00 -35.92 11.44
N LEU A 114 7.71 -35.65 11.56
CA LEU A 114 6.67 -36.65 11.54
C LEU A 114 6.54 -37.30 10.15
N LEU A 115 6.53 -36.49 9.09
CA LEU A 115 6.49 -36.96 7.70
C LEU A 115 7.73 -37.81 7.33
N ASP A 116 8.92 -37.37 7.76
CA ASP A 116 10.16 -38.13 7.55
C ASP A 116 10.11 -39.52 8.27
N ARG A 117 9.53 -39.53 9.48
CA ARG A 117 9.32 -40.77 10.24
C ARG A 117 8.32 -41.69 9.58
N ASP A 118 7.22 -41.16 9.07
CA ASP A 118 6.20 -41.91 8.35
C ASP A 118 6.73 -42.48 7.02
N ASN A 119 7.65 -41.74 6.38
CA ASN A 119 8.33 -42.15 5.15
C ASN A 119 9.53 -43.09 5.40
N GLY A 120 9.81 -43.46 6.66
CA GLY A 120 10.90 -44.40 7.00
C GLY A 120 12.31 -43.87 6.76
N LEU A 121 12.47 -42.54 6.61
CA LEU A 121 13.78 -41.91 6.45
C LEU A 121 14.50 -41.82 7.80
N ALA A 122 15.71 -42.41 7.85
CA ALA A 122 16.55 -42.38 9.03
C ALA A 122 16.92 -40.92 9.41
N PRO A 123 17.03 -40.57 10.70
CA PRO A 123 17.42 -39.21 11.09
C PRO A 123 18.85 -38.94 10.59
N GLU A 124 18.96 -37.98 9.68
CA GLU A 124 20.25 -37.50 9.16
C GLU A 124 21.08 -36.87 10.28
N THR A 125 22.19 -37.44 10.61
CA THR A 125 23.11 -37.03 11.68
C THR A 125 24.31 -36.23 11.16
N GLN A 126 24.15 -35.34 10.19
CA GLN A 126 25.28 -34.56 9.70
C GLN A 126 25.02 -33.04 9.71
N GLY A 127 25.84 -32.33 10.46
CA GLY A 127 25.98 -30.87 10.48
C GLY A 127 25.24 -30.16 11.63
N THR A 128 25.80 -29.04 12.06
CA THR A 128 25.16 -28.14 13.04
C THR A 128 24.04 -27.36 12.35
N ARG A 129 22.79 -27.82 12.51
CA ARG A 129 21.63 -27.12 11.96
C ARG A 129 21.28 -25.88 12.80
N LEU A 130 20.95 -24.80 12.11
CA LEU A 130 20.55 -23.56 12.75
C LEU A 130 19.11 -23.64 13.29
N SER A 131 18.92 -23.24 14.55
CA SER A 131 17.58 -23.08 15.10
C SER A 131 16.83 -22.01 14.31
N ARG A 132 15.57 -22.24 13.98
CA ARG A 132 14.72 -21.28 13.27
C ARG A 132 14.48 -19.98 14.03
N SER A 133 14.60 -20.01 15.38
CA SER A 133 14.48 -18.85 16.26
C SER A 133 15.80 -18.13 16.50
N SER A 134 16.93 -18.73 16.10
CA SER A 134 18.23 -18.06 16.22
C SER A 134 18.35 -16.88 15.24
N PRO A 135 19.15 -15.84 15.55
CA PRO A 135 19.37 -14.71 14.66
C PRO A 135 19.81 -15.12 13.25
N LEU A 136 20.77 -16.06 13.15
CA LEU A 136 21.25 -16.60 11.87
C LEU A 136 20.15 -17.39 11.14
N GLY A 137 19.37 -18.22 11.87
CA GLY A 137 18.26 -18.97 11.28
C GLY A 137 17.11 -18.06 10.80
N ALA A 138 16.83 -17.00 11.53
CA ALA A 138 15.86 -15.99 11.11
C ALA A 138 16.34 -15.26 9.84
N PHE A 139 17.62 -14.93 9.74
CA PHE A 139 18.20 -14.32 8.55
C PHE A 139 18.14 -15.25 7.33
N VAL A 140 18.54 -16.51 7.46
CA VAL A 140 18.47 -17.52 6.39
C VAL A 140 17.02 -17.69 5.91
N ARG A 141 16.07 -17.82 6.83
CA ARG A 141 14.65 -17.95 6.51
C ARG A 141 14.12 -16.72 5.77
N ARG A 142 14.48 -15.53 6.22
CA ARG A 142 14.07 -14.28 5.56
C ARG A 142 14.69 -14.18 4.16
N ALA A 143 15.96 -14.50 4.00
CA ALA A 143 16.61 -14.49 2.69
C ALA A 143 15.95 -15.46 1.72
N TYR A 144 15.60 -16.68 2.16
CA TYR A 144 14.83 -17.63 1.36
C TYR A 144 13.48 -17.08 0.94
N LEU A 145 12.70 -16.51 1.88
CA LEU A 145 11.39 -15.95 1.59
C LEU A 145 11.46 -14.74 0.65
N GLU A 146 12.45 -13.90 0.81
CA GLU A 146 12.66 -12.74 -0.07
C GLU A 146 13.06 -13.19 -1.48
N TYR A 147 13.92 -14.21 -1.61
CA TYR A 147 14.29 -14.76 -2.93
C TYR A 147 13.10 -15.40 -3.65
N THR A 148 12.26 -16.16 -2.95
CA THR A 148 11.06 -16.78 -3.55
C THR A 148 10.01 -15.76 -4.01
N ARG A 149 10.08 -14.53 -3.51
CA ARG A 149 9.21 -13.42 -3.91
C ARG A 149 9.77 -12.62 -5.09
N LEU A 150 11.05 -12.82 -5.43
CA LEU A 150 11.68 -12.10 -6.54
C LEU A 150 11.03 -12.44 -7.88
N GLN A 151 10.81 -11.41 -8.67
CA GLN A 151 10.52 -11.56 -10.08
C GLN A 151 11.80 -11.95 -10.84
N PHE A 152 11.65 -12.59 -11.99
CA PHE A 152 12.81 -13.00 -12.81
C PHE A 152 13.75 -11.83 -13.12
N HIS A 153 13.21 -10.68 -13.49
CA HIS A 153 14.01 -9.49 -13.78
C HIS A 153 14.86 -9.04 -12.58
N ASP A 154 14.30 -9.08 -11.37
CA ASP A 154 15.05 -8.73 -10.16
C ASP A 154 16.06 -9.79 -9.76
N SER A 155 15.78 -11.07 -10.01
CA SER A 155 16.78 -12.14 -9.81
C SER A 155 17.95 -11.99 -10.77
N VAL A 156 17.71 -11.58 -12.02
CA VAL A 156 18.77 -11.27 -12.99
C VAL A 156 19.57 -10.04 -12.57
N LYS A 157 18.93 -8.97 -12.10
CA LYS A 157 19.62 -7.78 -11.54
C LYS A 157 20.45 -8.13 -10.31
N LEU A 158 19.92 -8.95 -9.42
CA LEU A 158 20.62 -9.44 -8.25
C LEU A 158 21.86 -10.26 -8.65
N TRP A 159 21.68 -11.16 -9.62
CA TRP A 159 22.76 -11.98 -10.16
C TRP A 159 23.87 -11.12 -10.79
N SER A 160 23.52 -10.17 -11.66
CA SER A 160 24.51 -9.28 -12.27
C SER A 160 25.28 -8.46 -11.22
N GLY A 161 24.59 -7.96 -10.20
CA GLY A 161 25.22 -7.30 -9.07
C GLY A 161 26.15 -8.22 -8.28
N PHE A 162 25.76 -9.49 -8.08
CA PHE A 162 26.57 -10.48 -7.39
C PHE A 162 27.82 -10.88 -8.18
N VAL A 163 27.71 -11.06 -9.50
CA VAL A 163 28.88 -11.33 -10.38
C VAL A 163 29.90 -10.20 -10.29
N ARG A 164 29.46 -8.94 -10.34
CA ARG A 164 30.37 -7.78 -10.18
C ARG A 164 30.98 -7.74 -8.80
N TYR A 165 30.22 -8.01 -7.78
CA TYR A 165 30.68 -7.99 -6.40
C TYR A 165 31.81 -8.99 -6.17
N ARG A 166 31.74 -10.21 -6.73
CA ARG A 166 32.75 -11.26 -6.57
C ARG A 166 33.94 -11.14 -7.54
N LEU A 167 33.80 -10.38 -8.64
CA LEU A 167 34.80 -10.30 -9.71
C LEU A 167 36.25 -10.02 -9.23
N PRO A 168 36.52 -9.12 -8.26
CA PRO A 168 37.87 -8.85 -7.77
C PRO A 168 38.56 -10.10 -7.21
N THR A 169 37.83 -11.10 -6.74
CA THR A 169 38.41 -12.33 -6.15
C THR A 169 38.71 -13.43 -7.16
N TYR A 170 38.37 -13.21 -8.44
CA TYR A 170 38.55 -14.23 -9.48
C TYR A 170 39.99 -14.70 -9.61
N HIS A 171 40.97 -13.79 -9.66
CA HIS A 171 42.40 -14.12 -9.81
C HIS A 171 42.92 -14.92 -8.61
N VAL A 172 42.45 -14.64 -7.39
CA VAL A 172 42.85 -15.36 -6.18
C VAL A 172 42.26 -16.76 -6.20
N TYR A 173 41.01 -16.90 -6.60
CA TYR A 173 40.33 -18.19 -6.73
C TYR A 173 40.95 -19.07 -7.80
N ALA A 174 41.17 -18.55 -9.02
CA ALA A 174 41.71 -19.27 -10.15
C ALA A 174 43.17 -19.75 -9.89
N ARG A 175 43.98 -18.95 -9.13
CA ARG A 175 45.33 -19.36 -8.77
C ARG A 175 45.38 -20.57 -7.81
N LYS A 176 44.42 -20.65 -6.91
CA LYS A 176 44.35 -21.72 -5.87
C LYS A 176 43.54 -22.95 -6.28
N ASN A 177 42.62 -22.77 -7.21
CA ASN A 177 41.85 -23.85 -7.81
C ASN A 177 42.01 -23.78 -9.32
N PRO A 178 43.16 -24.28 -9.86
CA PRO A 178 43.32 -24.35 -11.30
C PRO A 178 42.18 -25.24 -11.83
N PRO A 179 41.53 -24.85 -12.95
CA PRO A 179 40.45 -25.62 -13.52
C PRO A 179 40.96 -27.04 -13.78
N ASP A 180 40.55 -27.99 -12.95
CA ASP A 180 40.79 -29.40 -13.23
C ASP A 180 40.18 -29.66 -14.58
N LYS A 181 40.97 -30.28 -15.47
CA LYS A 181 40.66 -30.62 -16.85
C LYS A 181 39.17 -30.71 -17.10
N ILE A 182 38.64 -29.59 -17.53
CA ILE A 182 37.26 -29.40 -17.96
C ILE A 182 36.95 -30.50 -18.96
N ASN A 183 35.82 -31.18 -18.79
CA ASN A 183 35.30 -32.13 -19.76
C ASN A 183 35.42 -31.52 -21.17
N PRO A 184 35.90 -32.27 -22.18
CA PRO A 184 36.18 -31.72 -23.51
C PRO A 184 34.97 -31.12 -24.25
N VAL A 185 33.82 -31.09 -23.65
CA VAL A 185 32.59 -30.43 -24.15
C VAL A 185 32.67 -28.91 -23.91
N ASP A 186 33.39 -28.45 -22.87
CA ASP A 186 33.49 -27.01 -22.53
C ASP A 186 34.75 -26.34 -23.08
N ALA A 187 35.68 -27.12 -23.68
CA ALA A 187 36.98 -26.63 -24.20
C ALA A 187 36.88 -25.92 -25.55
N ASN A 188 35.73 -25.83 -26.18
CA ASN A 188 35.56 -25.16 -27.47
C ASN A 188 35.05 -23.72 -27.38
N PHE A 189 35.04 -23.12 -26.19
CA PHE A 189 34.84 -21.68 -26.06
C PHE A 189 36.13 -20.98 -26.44
N SER A 190 36.22 -20.57 -27.70
CA SER A 190 37.31 -19.71 -28.18
C SER A 190 37.17 -18.28 -27.59
N ASP A 191 38.27 -17.51 -27.54
CA ASP A 191 38.24 -16.11 -27.10
C ASP A 191 37.23 -15.24 -27.88
N GLN A 192 36.81 -15.69 -29.08
CA GLN A 192 35.75 -15.06 -29.88
C GLN A 192 34.35 -15.29 -29.29
N ASP A 193 34.10 -16.38 -28.53
CA ASP A 193 32.82 -16.66 -27.86
C ASP A 193 32.70 -15.87 -26.55
N LEU A 194 33.82 -15.48 -25.92
CA LEU A 194 33.83 -14.55 -24.78
C LEU A 194 33.38 -13.15 -25.22
N ASP A 195 33.73 -12.71 -26.42
CA ASP A 195 33.23 -11.43 -26.95
C ASP A 195 31.75 -11.48 -27.27
N SER A 196 31.22 -12.63 -27.73
CA SER A 196 29.75 -12.78 -27.95
C SER A 196 28.96 -12.86 -26.67
N THR A 197 29.47 -13.54 -25.62
CA THR A 197 28.85 -13.56 -24.30
C THR A 197 28.98 -12.21 -23.59
N SER A 198 30.03 -11.44 -23.80
CA SER A 198 30.15 -10.07 -23.29
C SER A 198 29.17 -9.14 -23.98
N HIS A 199 28.87 -9.37 -25.26
CA HIS A 199 27.86 -8.62 -26.01
C HIS A 199 26.43 -8.95 -25.49
N LEU A 200 26.15 -10.22 -25.21
CA LEU A 200 24.90 -10.67 -24.61
C LEU A 200 24.72 -10.14 -23.19
N SER A 201 25.80 -10.08 -22.42
CA SER A 201 25.80 -9.48 -21.09
C SER A 201 25.57 -7.96 -21.15
N ARG A 202 26.12 -7.26 -22.16
CA ARG A 202 25.83 -5.83 -22.38
C ARG A 202 24.38 -5.57 -22.79
N VAL A 203 23.80 -6.45 -23.61
CA VAL A 203 22.39 -6.33 -24.03
C VAL A 203 21.44 -6.63 -22.87
N VAL A 204 21.73 -7.65 -22.06
CA VAL A 204 20.89 -8.07 -20.92
C VAL A 204 21.09 -7.17 -19.71
N TYR A 205 22.30 -6.66 -19.50
CA TYR A 205 22.65 -5.91 -18.28
C TYR A 205 22.84 -4.40 -18.49
N GLY A 206 22.76 -3.92 -19.75
CA GLY A 206 22.94 -2.51 -20.11
C GLY A 206 24.39 -2.01 -19.95
N ASN A 207 24.71 -0.91 -20.61
CA ASN A 207 25.92 -0.15 -20.29
C ASN A 207 25.68 0.60 -18.97
N ILE A 208 26.50 0.32 -17.98
CA ILE A 208 26.33 0.68 -16.57
C ILE A 208 26.63 2.16 -16.29
N GLU A 209 27.07 2.91 -17.28
CA GLU A 209 27.40 4.33 -17.14
C GLU A 209 26.22 5.28 -17.38
N ASP A 210 25.09 4.78 -17.89
CA ASP A 210 23.88 5.57 -18.11
C ASP A 210 22.76 5.15 -17.13
N ASP A 211 22.72 5.78 -15.97
CA ASP A 211 21.71 5.57 -14.92
C ASP A 211 20.29 6.05 -15.31
N GLU A 212 20.05 6.50 -16.54
CA GLU A 212 18.80 7.16 -16.94
C GLU A 212 17.99 6.46 -18.05
N ARG A 213 18.40 5.29 -18.56
CA ARG A 213 17.64 4.60 -19.61
C ARG A 213 17.27 3.18 -19.22
N ASP A 214 16.09 3.03 -18.65
CA ASP A 214 15.46 1.74 -18.35
C ASP A 214 14.99 0.96 -19.60
N GLU A 215 15.17 1.46 -20.80
CA GLU A 215 14.78 0.82 -22.05
C GLU A 215 15.99 0.24 -22.76
N VAL A 216 16.20 -1.07 -22.61
CA VAL A 216 17.18 -1.81 -23.42
C VAL A 216 16.52 -2.12 -24.76
N VAL A 217 16.93 -1.42 -25.81
CA VAL A 217 16.55 -1.75 -27.18
C VAL A 217 17.33 -3.00 -27.60
N VAL A 218 16.63 -4.12 -27.65
CA VAL A 218 17.21 -5.41 -28.03
C VAL A 218 17.22 -5.54 -29.56
N GLY A 219 18.40 -5.78 -30.15
CA GLY A 219 18.52 -6.05 -31.59
C GLY A 219 17.81 -7.36 -31.99
N ILE A 220 17.42 -7.48 -33.26
CA ILE A 220 16.66 -8.65 -33.76
C ILE A 220 17.39 -9.98 -33.49
N LYS A 221 18.72 -10.02 -33.71
CA LYS A 221 19.54 -11.22 -33.47
C LYS A 221 19.65 -11.58 -31.99
N ASP A 222 19.70 -10.60 -31.11
CA ASP A 222 19.79 -10.82 -29.68
C ASP A 222 18.41 -11.21 -29.11
N ALA A 223 17.34 -10.68 -29.68
CA ALA A 223 15.99 -11.12 -29.38
C ALA A 223 15.76 -12.60 -29.76
N GLU A 224 16.24 -13.02 -30.94
CA GLU A 224 16.17 -14.41 -31.38
C GLU A 224 16.94 -15.35 -30.44
N ARG A 225 18.16 -14.96 -30.02
CA ARG A 225 18.95 -15.74 -29.05
C ARG A 225 18.30 -15.85 -27.68
N LEU A 226 17.74 -14.75 -27.16
CA LEU A 226 16.99 -14.75 -25.90
C LEU A 226 15.75 -15.66 -26.00
N VAL A 227 15.03 -15.65 -27.12
CA VAL A 227 13.87 -16.54 -27.36
C VAL A 227 14.34 -17.98 -27.42
N GLU A 228 15.44 -18.28 -28.12
CA GLU A 228 15.99 -19.64 -28.18
C GLU A 228 16.42 -20.15 -26.81
N PHE A 229 17.05 -19.32 -26.00
CA PHE A 229 17.40 -19.67 -24.62
C PHE A 229 16.16 -19.99 -23.79
N GLN A 230 15.13 -19.12 -23.82
CA GLN A 230 13.88 -19.33 -23.08
C GLN A 230 13.11 -20.57 -23.58
N VAL A 231 13.11 -20.80 -24.89
CA VAL A 231 12.52 -22.00 -25.49
C VAL A 231 13.27 -23.27 -25.06
N GLY A 232 14.60 -23.20 -24.97
CA GLY A 232 15.45 -24.29 -24.48
C GLY A 232 15.13 -24.64 -23.03
N GLU A 233 14.96 -23.65 -22.16
CA GLU A 233 14.55 -23.85 -20.77
C GLU A 233 13.13 -24.44 -20.66
N LEU A 234 12.17 -23.95 -21.44
CA LEU A 234 10.83 -24.52 -21.51
C LEU A 234 10.83 -25.97 -21.97
N GLN A 235 11.68 -26.32 -22.95
CA GLN A 235 11.84 -27.71 -23.41
C GLN A 235 12.49 -28.60 -22.36
N ARG A 236 13.47 -28.10 -21.60
CA ARG A 236 14.06 -28.81 -20.44
C ARG A 236 13.02 -29.17 -19.38
N LEU A 237 12.04 -28.26 -19.17
CA LEU A 237 10.94 -28.46 -18.25
C LEU A 237 9.83 -29.40 -18.82
N GLY A 238 10.02 -29.99 -20.00
CA GLY A 238 9.11 -30.92 -20.64
C GLY A 238 7.99 -30.27 -21.45
N GLY A 239 8.06 -28.95 -21.70
CA GLY A 239 7.11 -28.23 -22.55
C GLY A 239 7.46 -28.33 -24.04
N ARG A 240 6.45 -28.51 -24.92
CA ARG A 240 6.62 -28.31 -26.37
C ARG A 240 6.30 -26.86 -26.72
N VAL A 241 7.24 -26.18 -27.38
CA VAL A 241 7.02 -24.81 -27.84
C VAL A 241 6.83 -24.81 -29.35
N PRO A 242 5.64 -24.46 -29.88
CA PRO A 242 5.38 -24.38 -31.32
C PRO A 242 6.24 -23.30 -32.00
N ASP A 243 6.64 -23.51 -33.26
CA ASP A 243 7.45 -22.55 -34.03
C ASP A 243 6.72 -21.21 -34.23
N GLU A 244 5.39 -21.22 -34.29
CA GLU A 244 4.55 -20.01 -34.32
C GLU A 244 4.73 -19.15 -33.04
N MET A 245 4.88 -19.79 -31.91
CA MET A 245 5.12 -19.11 -30.62
C MET A 245 6.51 -18.48 -30.59
N ARG A 246 7.55 -19.13 -31.16
CA ARG A 246 8.86 -18.53 -31.34
C ARG A 246 8.80 -17.25 -32.16
N ALA A 247 8.16 -17.32 -33.34
CA ALA A 247 8.03 -16.18 -34.23
C ALA A 247 7.26 -15.02 -33.60
N GLN A 248 6.26 -15.31 -32.77
CA GLN A 248 5.50 -14.30 -32.04
C GLN A 248 6.30 -13.68 -30.90
N LEU A 249 7.04 -14.48 -30.10
CA LEU A 249 7.92 -14.00 -29.05
C LEU A 249 9.01 -13.08 -29.64
N THR A 250 9.63 -13.48 -30.76
CA THR A 250 10.61 -12.66 -31.46
C THR A 250 9.99 -11.35 -31.95
N ARG A 251 8.77 -11.38 -32.47
CA ARG A 251 8.03 -10.18 -32.90
C ARG A 251 7.73 -9.24 -31.73
N ILE A 252 7.33 -9.76 -30.58
CA ILE A 252 7.05 -8.97 -29.39
C ILE A 252 8.32 -8.34 -28.85
N MET A 253 9.44 -9.08 -28.85
CA MET A 253 10.73 -8.58 -28.39
C MET A 253 11.36 -7.54 -29.32
N THR A 254 11.08 -7.60 -30.61
CA THR A 254 11.56 -6.63 -31.60
C THR A 254 10.60 -5.44 -31.80
N SER A 255 9.35 -5.53 -31.33
CA SER A 255 8.46 -4.38 -31.23
C SER A 255 8.83 -3.60 -29.95
N GLU A 256 8.61 -2.29 -29.94
CA GLU A 256 8.94 -1.35 -28.84
C GLU A 256 8.33 -1.68 -27.44
N ALA A 257 7.87 -2.93 -27.26
CA ALA A 257 7.39 -3.40 -25.97
C ALA A 257 8.58 -3.67 -25.04
N SER A 258 8.56 -3.09 -23.84
CA SER A 258 9.62 -3.20 -22.85
C SER A 258 9.93 -4.67 -22.49
N VAL A 259 11.19 -5.06 -22.56
CA VAL A 259 11.71 -6.39 -22.16
C VAL A 259 11.19 -6.86 -20.80
N PRO A 260 11.02 -5.99 -19.77
CA PRO A 260 10.44 -6.36 -18.49
C PRO A 260 9.05 -7.01 -18.56
N VAL A 261 8.19 -6.55 -19.45
CA VAL A 261 6.81 -7.08 -19.59
C VAL A 261 6.83 -8.51 -20.13
N LEU A 262 7.68 -8.77 -21.12
CA LEU A 262 7.83 -10.10 -21.69
C LEU A 262 8.43 -11.09 -20.68
N MET A 263 9.45 -10.66 -19.93
CA MET A 263 10.09 -11.47 -18.90
C MET A 263 9.15 -11.80 -17.74
N TYR A 264 8.32 -10.86 -17.32
CA TYR A 264 7.27 -11.11 -16.33
C TYR A 264 6.26 -12.16 -16.81
N TYR A 265 5.87 -12.08 -18.07
CA TYR A 265 4.95 -13.06 -18.67
C TYR A 265 5.56 -14.47 -18.74
N LEU A 266 6.79 -14.59 -19.26
CA LEU A 266 7.49 -15.87 -19.33
C LEU A 266 7.67 -16.50 -17.94
N GLN A 267 7.97 -15.69 -16.93
CA GLN A 267 8.06 -16.14 -15.55
C GLN A 267 6.71 -16.59 -14.98
N SER A 268 5.61 -15.88 -15.30
CA SER A 268 4.27 -16.29 -14.86
C SER A 268 3.87 -17.64 -15.47
N VAL A 269 4.23 -17.86 -16.72
CA VAL A 269 4.00 -19.15 -17.44
C VAL A 269 4.87 -20.26 -16.82
N LEU A 270 6.14 -20.00 -16.50
CA LEU A 270 7.05 -20.96 -15.87
C LEU A 270 6.67 -21.33 -14.45
N LYS A 271 6.26 -20.34 -13.62
CA LYS A 271 5.86 -20.57 -12.22
C LYS A 271 4.51 -21.29 -12.08
N GLN A 272 3.61 -21.09 -13.01
CA GLN A 272 2.27 -21.69 -12.88
C GLN A 272 2.20 -23.17 -13.19
N ARG A 273 3.24 -23.86 -13.72
CA ARG A 273 3.14 -25.28 -14.12
C ARG A 273 1.79 -25.68 -14.71
N ILE A 274 1.01 -24.73 -15.18
CA ILE A 274 -0.28 -24.90 -15.83
C ILE A 274 0.00 -25.10 -17.31
N LEU A 275 0.37 -25.98 -17.54
CA LEU A 275 0.97 -26.97 -18.37
C LEU A 275 0.16 -27.42 -19.56
N HIS A 276 -1.08 -27.19 -19.60
CA HIS A 276 -1.94 -27.57 -20.70
C HIS A 276 -2.35 -26.44 -21.65
N ILE A 277 -1.83 -25.21 -21.43
CA ILE A 277 -2.20 -24.05 -22.27
C ILE A 277 -1.19 -23.77 -23.40
N PHE A 278 -0.27 -24.67 -23.65
CA PHE A 278 0.82 -24.46 -24.62
C PHE A 278 0.40 -24.49 -26.10
N SER A 279 -0.87 -24.65 -26.41
CA SER A 279 -1.38 -24.56 -27.78
C SER A 279 -2.02 -23.21 -28.13
N ILE A 280 -1.98 -22.22 -27.21
CA ILE A 280 -2.68 -20.97 -27.39
C ILE A 280 -1.73 -19.91 -27.94
N PRO A 281 -2.11 -19.12 -28.97
CA PRO A 281 -1.31 -17.99 -29.40
C PRO A 281 -1.23 -16.96 -28.29
N VAL A 282 -0.04 -16.81 -27.72
CA VAL A 282 0.27 -15.94 -26.57
C VAL A 282 -0.01 -14.47 -26.84
N ALA A 283 -0.10 -14.07 -28.10
CA ALA A 283 -0.32 -12.68 -28.49
C ALA A 283 -1.71 -12.12 -28.14
N ASN A 284 -2.75 -12.95 -28.09
CA ASN A 284 -4.11 -12.48 -27.88
C ASN A 284 -4.40 -12.00 -26.44
N PRO A 285 -3.99 -12.72 -25.37
CA PRO A 285 -4.18 -12.23 -24.01
C PRO A 285 -3.38 -10.95 -23.68
N HIS A 286 -2.22 -10.75 -24.32
CA HIS A 286 -1.49 -9.48 -24.15
C HIS A 286 -2.18 -8.33 -24.84
N ARG A 287 -2.60 -8.50 -26.09
CA ARG A 287 -3.36 -7.48 -26.80
C ARG A 287 -4.66 -7.12 -26.10
N TYR A 288 -5.32 -8.10 -25.51
CA TYR A 288 -6.48 -7.89 -24.68
C TYR A 288 -6.17 -7.00 -23.47
N LEU A 289 -5.12 -7.32 -22.69
CA LEU A 289 -4.72 -6.55 -21.52
C LEU A 289 -4.24 -5.14 -21.90
N ASP A 290 -3.53 -5.00 -23.02
CA ASP A 290 -3.06 -3.70 -23.50
C ASP A 290 -4.22 -2.83 -23.98
N ALA A 291 -5.17 -3.38 -24.73
CA ALA A 291 -6.38 -2.68 -25.14
C ALA A 291 -7.25 -2.29 -23.94
N TRP A 292 -7.37 -3.17 -22.96
CA TRP A 292 -8.07 -2.88 -21.71
C TRP A 292 -7.43 -1.72 -20.95
N ARG A 293 -6.08 -1.71 -20.81
CA ARG A 293 -5.33 -0.62 -20.20
C ARG A 293 -5.45 0.69 -20.97
N ALA A 294 -5.46 0.61 -22.30
CA ALA A 294 -5.64 1.76 -23.17
C ALA A 294 -7.08 2.31 -23.15
N GLY A 295 -8.04 1.58 -22.59
CA GLY A 295 -9.45 1.96 -22.57
C GLY A 295 -10.18 1.73 -23.92
N ASP A 296 -9.62 0.89 -24.80
CA ASP A 296 -10.25 0.50 -26.06
C ASP A 296 -11.12 -0.76 -25.86
N TYR A 297 -12.41 -0.54 -25.64
CA TYR A 297 -13.38 -1.61 -25.42
C TYR A 297 -13.45 -2.58 -26.60
N THR A 298 -13.51 -2.05 -27.83
CA THR A 298 -13.74 -2.86 -29.04
C THR A 298 -12.59 -3.83 -29.27
N SER A 299 -11.36 -3.33 -29.20
CA SER A 299 -10.16 -4.17 -29.34
C SER A 299 -9.99 -5.13 -28.17
N ALA A 300 -10.31 -4.72 -26.93
CA ALA A 300 -10.25 -5.60 -25.75
C ALA A 300 -11.26 -6.75 -25.88
N PHE A 301 -12.50 -6.44 -26.25
CA PHE A 301 -13.56 -7.40 -26.43
C PHE A 301 -13.24 -8.41 -27.56
N ASP A 302 -12.83 -7.93 -28.75
CA ASP A 302 -12.47 -8.79 -29.87
C ASP A 302 -11.30 -9.71 -29.56
N ASN A 303 -10.24 -9.21 -28.89
CA ASN A 303 -9.10 -10.03 -28.52
C ASN A 303 -9.44 -11.06 -27.45
N LEU A 304 -10.35 -10.73 -26.52
CA LEU A 304 -10.84 -11.67 -25.53
C LEU A 304 -11.62 -12.80 -26.21
N HIS A 305 -12.55 -12.48 -27.10
CA HIS A 305 -13.31 -13.50 -27.85
C HIS A 305 -12.39 -14.39 -28.68
N ARG A 306 -11.45 -13.82 -29.42
CA ARG A 306 -10.46 -14.59 -30.19
C ARG A 306 -9.63 -15.51 -29.29
N TYR A 307 -9.27 -15.07 -28.09
CA TYR A 307 -8.55 -15.89 -27.13
C TYR A 307 -9.39 -17.08 -26.70
N PHE A 308 -10.66 -16.87 -26.36
CA PHE A 308 -11.54 -17.95 -25.92
C PHE A 308 -12.00 -18.88 -27.04
N ASP A 309 -12.31 -18.36 -28.21
CA ASP A 309 -12.63 -19.17 -29.39
C ASP A 309 -11.49 -20.13 -29.71
N TYR A 310 -10.26 -19.66 -29.61
CA TYR A 310 -9.08 -20.49 -29.84
C TYR A 310 -8.85 -21.53 -28.73
N THR A 311 -9.09 -21.17 -27.47
CA THR A 311 -9.00 -22.13 -26.36
C THR A 311 -10.06 -23.21 -26.42
N MET A 312 -11.28 -22.85 -26.81
CA MET A 312 -12.39 -23.79 -26.96
C MET A 312 -12.16 -24.76 -28.12
N HIS A 313 -11.53 -24.29 -29.20
CA HIS A 313 -11.25 -25.15 -30.34
C HIS A 313 -10.17 -26.22 -30.07
N ASN A 314 -9.17 -25.88 -29.25
CA ASN A 314 -8.03 -26.75 -28.95
C ASN A 314 -8.22 -27.64 -27.72
N ASN A 315 -9.03 -27.23 -26.76
CA ASN A 315 -9.29 -27.98 -25.54
C ASN A 315 -10.72 -28.55 -25.52
N GLN A 316 -10.86 -29.86 -25.44
CA GLN A 316 -12.17 -30.51 -25.20
C GLN A 316 -12.71 -30.24 -23.78
N ASP A 317 -11.99 -29.45 -22.95
CA ASP A 317 -12.37 -29.14 -21.58
C ASP A 317 -13.36 -27.98 -21.56
N ARG A 318 -14.61 -28.29 -21.27
CA ARG A 318 -15.70 -27.33 -21.04
C ARG A 318 -15.44 -26.37 -19.84
N SER A 319 -14.46 -26.70 -19.00
CA SER A 319 -14.11 -25.93 -17.79
C SER A 319 -13.54 -24.52 -18.09
N ALA A 320 -13.04 -24.27 -19.31
CA ALA A 320 -12.51 -22.96 -19.69
C ALA A 320 -13.60 -21.91 -19.96
N TYR A 321 -14.82 -22.34 -20.33
CA TYR A 321 -15.89 -21.43 -20.75
C TYR A 321 -16.41 -20.57 -19.60
N GLN A 322 -16.55 -21.11 -18.41
CA GLN A 322 -16.99 -20.37 -17.22
C GLN A 322 -16.01 -19.25 -16.82
N PHE A 323 -14.70 -19.50 -16.95
CA PHE A 323 -13.69 -18.46 -16.73
C PHE A 323 -13.68 -17.41 -17.85
N ALA A 324 -14.03 -17.80 -19.07
CA ALA A 324 -14.23 -16.88 -20.19
C ALA A 324 -15.33 -15.88 -19.87
N LEU A 325 -16.49 -16.37 -19.45
CA LEU A 325 -17.62 -15.53 -19.06
C LEU A 325 -17.30 -14.62 -17.87
N LEU A 326 -16.55 -15.11 -16.90
CA LEU A 326 -16.11 -14.29 -15.76
C LEU A 326 -15.18 -13.14 -16.22
N ASN A 327 -14.22 -13.43 -17.10
CA ASN A 327 -13.34 -12.39 -17.65
C ASN A 327 -14.11 -11.41 -18.53
N LEU A 328 -15.08 -11.87 -19.31
CA LEU A 328 -15.97 -11.03 -20.09
C LEU A 328 -16.76 -10.07 -19.20
N ALA A 329 -17.32 -10.58 -18.11
CA ALA A 329 -18.05 -9.78 -17.13
C ALA A 329 -17.18 -8.70 -16.47
N ILE A 330 -15.92 -9.02 -16.15
CA ILE A 330 -14.96 -8.06 -15.58
C ILE A 330 -14.71 -6.91 -16.55
N ILE A 331 -14.48 -7.20 -17.84
CA ILE A 331 -14.30 -6.16 -18.86
C ILE A 331 -15.55 -5.33 -19.00
N GLN A 332 -16.70 -5.96 -19.19
CA GLN A 332 -17.96 -5.25 -19.38
C GLN A 332 -18.27 -4.32 -18.21
N ALA A 333 -17.97 -4.76 -16.98
CA ALA A 333 -18.13 -3.92 -15.80
C ALA A 333 -17.16 -2.73 -15.76
N ASP A 334 -15.90 -2.93 -16.15
CA ASP A 334 -14.90 -1.85 -16.19
C ASP A 334 -15.21 -0.81 -17.28
N PHE A 335 -15.94 -1.20 -18.35
CA PHE A 335 -16.42 -0.30 -19.40
C PHE A 335 -17.88 0.15 -19.21
N GLU A 336 -18.42 0.03 -18.01
CA GLU A 336 -19.76 0.51 -17.62
C GLU A 336 -20.95 -0.21 -18.32
N CYS A 337 -20.71 -1.35 -18.96
CA CYS A 337 -21.75 -2.19 -19.54
C CYS A 337 -22.31 -3.16 -18.47
N PHE A 338 -23.00 -2.62 -17.47
CA PHE A 338 -23.36 -3.34 -16.23
C PHE A 338 -24.39 -4.46 -16.46
N SER A 339 -25.39 -4.25 -17.31
CA SER A 339 -26.43 -5.24 -17.62
C SER A 339 -25.85 -6.51 -18.25
N GLU A 340 -24.95 -6.33 -19.23
CA GLU A 340 -24.24 -7.40 -19.91
C GLU A 340 -23.28 -8.13 -18.95
N ALA A 341 -22.56 -7.38 -18.11
CA ALA A 341 -21.66 -7.95 -17.11
C ALA A 341 -22.41 -8.85 -16.11
N ILE A 342 -23.57 -8.41 -15.64
CA ILE A 342 -24.41 -9.20 -14.72
C ILE A 342 -24.92 -10.47 -15.40
N SER A 343 -25.41 -10.36 -16.65
CA SER A 343 -25.89 -11.53 -17.39
C SER A 343 -24.78 -12.56 -17.63
N ALA A 344 -23.58 -12.12 -17.98
CA ALA A 344 -22.42 -12.98 -18.18
C ALA A 344 -22.00 -13.70 -16.89
N VAL A 345 -22.01 -13.03 -15.75
CA VAL A 345 -21.71 -13.68 -14.45
C VAL A 345 -22.80 -14.67 -14.05
N GLN A 346 -24.06 -14.36 -14.27
CA GLN A 346 -25.17 -15.29 -13.97
C GLN A 346 -25.03 -16.57 -14.78
N GLU A 347 -24.69 -16.45 -16.05
CA GLU A 347 -24.39 -17.62 -16.92
C GLU A 347 -23.16 -18.36 -16.42
N ALA A 348 -22.07 -17.65 -16.06
CA ALA A 348 -20.88 -18.27 -15.48
C ALA A 348 -21.20 -19.06 -14.19
N VAL A 349 -22.04 -18.52 -13.31
CA VAL A 349 -22.51 -19.19 -12.09
C VAL A 349 -23.32 -20.43 -12.40
N ALA A 350 -24.21 -20.39 -13.40
CA ALA A 350 -25.01 -21.54 -13.81
C ALA A 350 -24.11 -22.68 -14.31
N ILE A 351 -23.18 -22.35 -15.21
CA ILE A 351 -22.24 -23.35 -15.77
C ILE A 351 -21.26 -23.89 -14.70
N ALA A 352 -20.77 -23.02 -13.79
CA ALA A 352 -19.91 -23.46 -12.71
C ALA A 352 -20.62 -24.41 -11.74
N ARG A 353 -21.93 -24.24 -11.52
CA ARG A 353 -22.75 -25.18 -10.74
C ARG A 353 -22.96 -26.51 -11.46
N GLU A 354 -23.22 -26.48 -12.77
CA GLU A 354 -23.38 -27.68 -13.59
C GLU A 354 -22.09 -28.47 -13.70
N SER A 355 -20.95 -27.82 -13.84
CA SER A 355 -19.62 -28.42 -13.92
C SER A 355 -19.04 -28.84 -12.57
N HIS A 356 -19.72 -28.51 -11.46
CA HIS A 356 -19.23 -28.66 -10.07
C HIS A 356 -17.88 -28.00 -9.80
N ASP A 357 -17.51 -26.94 -10.55
CA ASP A 357 -16.29 -26.19 -10.31
C ASP A 357 -16.51 -25.14 -9.21
N MET A 358 -16.20 -25.56 -7.98
CA MET A 358 -16.34 -24.71 -6.81
C MET A 358 -15.38 -23.51 -6.83
N ASN A 359 -14.25 -23.62 -7.53
CA ASN A 359 -13.27 -22.53 -7.59
C ASN A 359 -13.82 -21.35 -8.41
N CYS A 360 -14.31 -21.64 -9.61
CA CYS A 360 -14.95 -20.62 -10.44
C CYS A 360 -16.19 -20.03 -9.77
N LEU A 361 -17.03 -20.88 -9.15
CA LEU A 361 -18.22 -20.44 -8.43
C LEU A 361 -17.87 -19.45 -7.30
N ASN A 362 -16.85 -19.75 -6.51
CA ASN A 362 -16.40 -18.88 -5.42
C ASN A 362 -15.87 -17.54 -5.95
N PHE A 363 -15.14 -17.53 -7.07
CA PHE A 363 -14.71 -16.26 -7.69
C PHE A 363 -15.90 -15.46 -8.24
N CYS A 364 -16.85 -16.08 -8.91
CA CYS A 364 -18.07 -15.42 -9.38
C CYS A 364 -18.88 -14.81 -8.23
N MET A 365 -19.06 -15.55 -7.13
CA MET A 365 -19.77 -15.05 -5.94
C MET A 365 -19.02 -13.91 -5.25
N SER A 366 -17.70 -13.99 -5.15
CA SER A 366 -16.88 -12.89 -4.64
C SER A 366 -16.99 -11.65 -5.52
N TRP A 367 -16.94 -11.82 -6.83
CA TRP A 367 -17.09 -10.73 -7.78
C TRP A 367 -18.46 -10.07 -7.65
N LEU A 368 -19.55 -10.85 -7.60
CA LEU A 368 -20.91 -10.35 -7.39
C LEU A 368 -21.05 -9.56 -6.09
N TYR A 369 -20.42 -10.03 -5.01
CA TYR A 369 -20.41 -9.32 -3.74
C TYR A 369 -19.75 -7.93 -3.87
N HIS A 370 -18.56 -7.87 -4.46
CA HIS A 370 -17.83 -6.61 -4.64
C HIS A 370 -18.53 -5.67 -5.63
N PHE A 371 -19.09 -6.24 -6.70
CA PHE A 371 -19.86 -5.49 -7.68
C PHE A 371 -21.13 -4.90 -7.07
N GLY A 372 -21.86 -5.66 -6.25
CA GLY A 372 -23.04 -5.18 -5.54
C GLY A 372 -22.75 -4.05 -4.56
N LYS A 373 -21.56 -4.05 -3.95
CA LYS A 373 -21.08 -2.95 -3.11
C LYS A 373 -20.74 -1.69 -3.92
N ALA A 374 -20.13 -1.86 -5.10
CA ALA A 374 -19.74 -0.74 -5.95
C ALA A 374 -20.96 -0.12 -6.66
N PHE A 375 -21.92 -0.95 -7.11
CA PHE A 375 -23.06 -0.57 -7.94
C PHE A 375 -24.39 -1.11 -7.39
N PRO A 376 -24.85 -0.62 -6.24
CA PRO A 376 -26.06 -1.17 -5.59
C PRO A 376 -27.34 -0.98 -6.42
N GLU A 377 -27.41 0.09 -7.23
CA GLU A 377 -28.60 0.36 -8.07
C GLU A 377 -28.77 -0.68 -9.17
N GLN A 378 -27.69 -1.07 -9.82
CA GLN A 378 -27.67 -2.07 -10.88
C GLN A 378 -27.93 -3.49 -10.37
N MET A 379 -27.55 -3.73 -9.10
CA MET A 379 -27.73 -5.05 -8.49
C MET A 379 -29.10 -5.30 -7.86
N ARG A 380 -29.99 -4.31 -7.79
CA ARG A 380 -31.33 -4.46 -7.16
C ARG A 380 -32.14 -5.60 -7.76
N GLU A 381 -32.11 -5.77 -9.08
CA GLU A 381 -32.84 -6.84 -9.76
C GLU A 381 -32.31 -8.23 -9.39
N VAL A 382 -31.00 -8.36 -9.26
CA VAL A 382 -30.34 -9.61 -8.88
C VAL A 382 -30.49 -9.94 -7.40
N GLN A 383 -30.45 -8.93 -6.54
CA GLN A 383 -30.72 -9.08 -5.10
C GLN A 383 -32.16 -9.54 -4.85
N ASN A 384 -33.14 -8.99 -5.60
CA ASN A 384 -34.52 -9.42 -5.52
C ASN A 384 -34.72 -10.89 -5.95
N SER A 385 -33.81 -11.44 -6.77
CA SER A 385 -33.80 -12.86 -7.15
C SER A 385 -33.29 -13.82 -6.06
N GLY A 386 -32.79 -13.29 -4.94
CA GLY A 386 -32.34 -14.07 -3.78
C GLY A 386 -31.02 -14.81 -3.95
N MET A 387 -30.25 -14.52 -5.00
CA MET A 387 -29.00 -15.24 -5.28
C MET A 387 -27.88 -14.96 -4.26
N LEU A 388 -27.84 -13.78 -3.65
CA LEU A 388 -26.76 -13.35 -2.75
C LEU A 388 -27.10 -13.45 -1.26
N GLY A 389 -28.38 -13.54 -0.89
CA GLY A 389 -28.81 -13.45 0.51
C GLY A 389 -28.44 -12.11 1.16
N ASN A 390 -28.35 -12.09 2.48
CA ASN A 390 -27.85 -10.93 3.22
C ASN A 390 -26.30 -10.84 3.06
N GLU A 391 -25.74 -9.63 3.08
CA GLU A 391 -24.27 -9.40 2.92
C GLU A 391 -23.42 -10.24 3.89
N LYS A 392 -23.83 -10.31 5.17
CA LYS A 392 -23.16 -11.14 6.18
C LYS A 392 -23.21 -12.63 5.86
N GLU A 393 -24.36 -13.11 5.36
CA GLU A 393 -24.55 -14.49 4.96
C GLU A 393 -23.68 -14.84 3.73
N GLY A 394 -23.62 -13.92 2.76
CA GLY A 394 -22.76 -14.07 1.56
C GLY A 394 -21.27 -14.19 1.93
N LEU A 395 -20.78 -13.32 2.84
CA LEU A 395 -19.40 -13.40 3.33
C LEU A 395 -19.15 -14.65 4.16
N ALA A 396 -20.08 -15.06 5.01
CA ALA A 396 -19.96 -16.30 5.79
C ALA A 396 -19.91 -17.54 4.88
N PHE A 397 -20.71 -17.57 3.81
CA PHE A 397 -20.68 -18.60 2.79
C PHE A 397 -19.32 -18.63 2.07
N LEU A 398 -18.85 -17.48 1.57
CA LEU A 398 -17.55 -17.39 0.89
C LEU A 398 -16.39 -17.82 1.80
N LYS A 399 -16.43 -17.44 3.07
CA LYS A 399 -15.45 -17.82 4.09
C LYS A 399 -15.42 -19.35 4.32
N ALA A 400 -16.59 -19.98 4.43
CA ALA A 400 -16.68 -21.43 4.59
C ALA A 400 -16.18 -22.15 3.34
N LYS A 401 -16.63 -21.74 2.15
CA LYS A 401 -16.29 -22.40 0.89
C LYS A 401 -14.84 -22.16 0.46
N SER A 402 -14.28 -20.98 0.66
CA SER A 402 -12.87 -20.70 0.39
C SER A 402 -11.93 -21.54 1.27
N LYS A 403 -12.35 -21.88 2.51
CA LYS A 403 -11.61 -22.78 3.39
C LYS A 403 -11.70 -24.25 2.91
N GLU A 404 -12.88 -24.69 2.46
CA GLU A 404 -13.08 -26.07 1.93
C GLU A 404 -12.28 -26.31 0.64
N THR A 405 -12.11 -25.28 -0.19
CA THR A 405 -11.42 -25.37 -1.49
C THR A 405 -9.95 -24.95 -1.42
N ASP A 406 -9.38 -24.70 -0.23
CA ASP A 406 -8.00 -24.25 -0.02
C ASP A 406 -7.64 -22.93 -0.77
N MET A 407 -8.63 -22.09 -1.06
CA MET A 407 -8.46 -20.81 -1.74
C MET A 407 -8.05 -19.72 -0.74
N TRP A 408 -6.82 -19.78 -0.24
CA TRP A 408 -6.35 -18.94 0.86
C TRP A 408 -6.34 -17.43 0.54
N SER A 409 -6.07 -17.06 -0.72
CA SER A 409 -6.13 -15.66 -1.15
C SER A 409 -7.55 -15.12 -1.05
N LEU A 410 -8.55 -15.90 -1.52
CA LEU A 410 -9.96 -15.54 -1.42
C LEU A 410 -10.42 -15.51 0.05
N MET A 411 -9.94 -16.46 0.87
CA MET A 411 -10.23 -16.48 2.31
C MET A 411 -9.71 -15.20 3.01
N SER A 412 -8.49 -14.77 2.68
CA SER A 412 -7.92 -13.53 3.22
C SER A 412 -8.72 -12.30 2.78
N THR A 413 -9.08 -12.19 1.51
CA THR A 413 -9.88 -11.06 1.00
C THR A 413 -11.31 -11.05 1.58
N THR A 414 -11.91 -12.22 1.81
CA THR A 414 -13.23 -12.31 2.47
C THR A 414 -13.19 -11.86 3.93
N LEU A 415 -12.13 -12.21 4.69
CA LEU A 415 -11.91 -11.71 6.05
C LEU A 415 -11.72 -10.19 6.07
N LEU A 416 -10.99 -9.63 5.09
CA LEU A 416 -10.83 -8.17 4.97
C LEU A 416 -12.16 -7.49 4.63
N SER A 417 -12.98 -8.11 3.78
CA SER A 417 -14.32 -7.60 3.46
C SER A 417 -15.27 -7.66 4.65
N GLU A 418 -15.19 -8.74 5.47
CA GLU A 418 -15.91 -8.87 6.75
C GLU A 418 -15.48 -7.75 7.71
N ALA A 419 -14.18 -7.52 7.90
CA ALA A 419 -13.66 -6.44 8.73
C ALA A 419 -14.11 -5.05 8.23
N LYS A 420 -14.12 -4.81 6.90
CA LYS A 420 -14.62 -3.57 6.32
C LYS A 420 -16.11 -3.37 6.62
N LEU A 421 -16.92 -4.41 6.48
CA LEU A 421 -18.36 -4.37 6.77
C LEU A 421 -18.63 -4.08 8.25
N GLU A 422 -17.91 -4.76 9.16
CA GLU A 422 -18.00 -4.54 10.60
C GLU A 422 -17.60 -3.10 10.99
N MET A 423 -16.54 -2.55 10.35
CA MET A 423 -16.16 -1.14 10.53
C MET A 423 -17.24 -0.18 10.03
N GLN A 424 -17.89 -0.47 8.92
CA GLN A 424 -18.96 0.36 8.38
C GLN A 424 -20.20 0.35 9.27
N GLN A 425 -20.55 -0.80 9.84
CA GLN A 425 -21.69 -0.96 10.74
C GLN A 425 -21.41 -0.48 12.17
N GLY A 426 -20.15 -0.19 12.50
CA GLY A 426 -19.75 0.24 13.85
C GLY A 426 -19.83 -0.89 14.88
N GLU A 427 -19.53 -2.12 14.47
CA GLU A 427 -19.50 -3.28 15.37
C GLU A 427 -18.28 -3.26 16.31
N SER A 428 -18.13 -4.30 17.10
CA SER A 428 -17.08 -4.41 18.10
C SER A 428 -15.68 -4.31 17.48
N LEU A 429 -14.86 -3.40 17.98
CA LEU A 429 -13.46 -3.26 17.59
C LEU A 429 -12.67 -4.57 17.74
N ALA A 430 -13.02 -5.38 18.74
CA ALA A 430 -12.35 -6.67 18.98
C ALA A 430 -12.58 -7.66 17.83
N SER A 431 -13.80 -7.72 17.28
CA SER A 431 -14.13 -8.56 16.12
C SER A 431 -13.35 -8.11 14.87
N ILE A 432 -13.29 -6.80 14.63
CA ILE A 432 -12.56 -6.20 13.51
C ILE A 432 -11.07 -6.58 13.59
N VAL A 433 -10.45 -6.41 14.77
CA VAL A 433 -9.04 -6.76 15.00
C VAL A 433 -8.82 -8.26 14.85
N GLU A 434 -9.75 -9.10 15.33
CA GLU A 434 -9.68 -10.55 15.15
C GLU A 434 -9.65 -10.93 13.67
N SER A 435 -10.53 -10.35 12.84
CA SER A 435 -10.56 -10.58 11.40
C SER A 435 -9.26 -10.13 10.71
N PHE A 436 -8.67 -9.00 11.12
CA PHE A 436 -7.36 -8.57 10.64
C PHE A 436 -6.23 -9.51 11.04
N VAL A 437 -6.17 -9.95 12.28
CA VAL A 437 -5.15 -10.89 12.76
C VAL A 437 -5.24 -12.22 12.02
N ARG A 438 -6.44 -12.73 11.80
CA ARG A 438 -6.67 -13.96 11.02
C ARG A 438 -6.22 -13.80 9.56
N ALA A 439 -6.57 -12.69 8.91
CA ALA A 439 -6.13 -12.40 7.54
C ALA A 439 -4.61 -12.29 7.46
N SER A 440 -3.99 -11.55 8.38
CA SER A 440 -2.53 -11.42 8.46
C SER A 440 -1.84 -12.77 8.68
N HIS A 441 -2.36 -13.60 9.58
CA HIS A 441 -1.84 -14.94 9.81
C HIS A 441 -1.87 -15.80 8.54
N ILE A 442 -2.98 -15.78 7.80
CA ILE A 442 -3.10 -16.52 6.52
C ILE A 442 -2.11 -15.95 5.50
N ASN A 443 -2.00 -14.63 5.37
CA ASN A 443 -1.08 -13.99 4.42
C ASN A 443 0.37 -14.39 4.68
N VAL A 444 0.78 -14.44 5.96
CA VAL A 444 2.14 -14.82 6.33
C VAL A 444 2.37 -16.32 6.18
N THR A 445 1.45 -17.17 6.66
CA THR A 445 1.63 -18.63 6.63
C THR A 445 1.57 -19.23 5.23
N LYS A 446 0.75 -18.65 4.36
CA LYS A 446 0.59 -19.08 2.96
C LYS A 446 1.41 -18.25 1.97
N ASN A 447 2.22 -17.30 2.46
CA ASN A 447 3.07 -16.43 1.64
C ASN A 447 2.29 -15.69 0.53
N LEU A 448 1.14 -15.09 0.90
CA LEU A 448 0.28 -14.37 -0.03
C LEU A 448 0.71 -12.91 -0.09
N SER A 449 1.13 -12.45 -1.26
CA SER A 449 1.51 -11.04 -1.47
C SER A 449 0.30 -10.17 -1.86
N THR A 450 -0.58 -10.67 -2.72
CA THR A 450 -1.68 -9.89 -3.30
C THR A 450 -2.64 -9.23 -2.31
N PRO A 451 -3.12 -9.88 -1.20
CA PRO A 451 -4.03 -9.24 -0.28
C PRO A 451 -3.34 -8.33 0.75
N THR A 452 -2.00 -8.28 0.77
CA THR A 452 -1.26 -7.51 1.80
C THR A 452 -1.45 -6.00 1.62
N GLY A 453 -1.56 -5.50 0.39
CA GLY A 453 -1.82 -4.08 0.11
C GLY A 453 -3.18 -3.65 0.67
N ALA A 454 -4.24 -4.37 0.34
CA ALA A 454 -5.58 -4.13 0.86
C ALA A 454 -5.65 -4.25 2.40
N TYR A 455 -4.93 -5.23 2.98
CA TYR A 455 -4.79 -5.39 4.42
C TYR A 455 -4.19 -4.15 5.08
N MET A 456 -3.05 -3.65 4.58
CA MET A 456 -2.38 -2.46 5.13
C MET A 456 -3.24 -1.20 4.99
N ALA A 457 -3.94 -1.04 3.86
CA ALA A 457 -4.84 0.07 3.62
C ALA A 457 -6.02 0.09 4.63
N LEU A 458 -6.67 -1.06 4.84
CA LEU A 458 -7.79 -1.20 5.76
C LEU A 458 -7.35 -1.06 7.22
N GLN A 459 -6.20 -1.63 7.59
CA GLN A 459 -5.63 -1.50 8.93
C GLN A 459 -5.28 -0.03 9.23
N SER A 460 -4.68 0.69 8.27
CA SER A 460 -4.47 2.14 8.39
C SER A 460 -5.79 2.90 8.55
N ALA A 461 -6.86 2.47 7.84
CA ALA A 461 -8.20 3.05 8.00
C ALA A 461 -8.77 2.85 9.41
N MET A 462 -8.61 1.64 9.95
CA MET A 462 -9.04 1.32 11.31
C MET A 462 -8.31 2.19 12.35
N TYR A 463 -6.98 2.29 12.27
CA TYR A 463 -6.22 3.11 13.21
C TYR A 463 -6.59 4.60 13.14
N ALA A 464 -6.84 5.13 11.93
CA ALA A 464 -7.29 6.51 11.79
C ALA A 464 -8.68 6.74 12.43
N ARG A 465 -9.62 5.78 12.31
CA ARG A 465 -10.94 5.87 12.96
C ARG A 465 -10.86 5.84 14.48
N ILE A 466 -9.89 5.08 15.03
CA ILE A 466 -9.63 5.02 16.48
C ILE A 466 -8.94 6.30 16.98
N GLY A 467 -8.40 7.14 16.07
CA GLY A 467 -7.63 8.33 16.44
C GLY A 467 -6.13 8.07 16.58
N ALA A 468 -5.66 6.85 16.36
CA ALA A 468 -4.24 6.50 16.39
C ALA A 468 -3.56 6.83 15.04
N THR A 469 -3.50 8.11 14.70
CA THR A 469 -3.00 8.62 13.41
C THR A 469 -1.55 8.23 13.14
N HIS A 470 -0.73 8.17 14.19
CA HIS A 470 0.67 7.74 14.07
C HIS A 470 0.79 6.28 13.60
N LEU A 471 -0.03 5.37 14.12
CA LEU A 471 -0.06 3.97 13.68
C LEU A 471 -0.64 3.85 12.26
N ALA A 472 -1.64 4.67 11.93
CA ALA A 472 -2.19 4.73 10.58
C ALA A 472 -1.12 5.14 9.57
N TRP A 473 -0.35 6.18 9.89
CA TRP A 473 0.76 6.66 9.07
C TRP A 473 1.88 5.62 8.96
N LEU A 474 2.27 4.99 10.06
CA LEU A 474 3.31 3.97 10.10
C LEU A 474 3.00 2.80 9.15
N ASN A 475 1.75 2.33 9.13
CA ASN A 475 1.33 1.27 8.20
C ASN A 475 1.47 1.67 6.73
N THR A 476 1.14 2.92 6.39
CA THR A 476 1.31 3.42 5.02
C THR A 476 2.78 3.55 4.63
N GLU A 477 3.66 3.96 5.56
CA GLU A 477 5.10 4.02 5.33
C GLU A 477 5.74 2.62 5.22
N ILE A 478 5.33 1.66 6.07
CA ILE A 478 5.79 0.27 5.97
C ILE A 478 5.43 -0.31 4.60
N PHE A 479 4.21 -0.07 4.11
CA PHE A 479 3.83 -0.52 2.79
C PHE A 479 4.72 0.10 1.71
N ARG A 480 4.90 1.41 1.75
CA ARG A 480 5.70 2.15 0.76
C ARG A 480 7.16 1.69 0.74
N GLU A 481 7.75 1.44 1.91
CA GLU A 481 9.16 1.08 2.02
C GLU A 481 9.43 -0.42 1.76
N CYS A 482 8.46 -1.29 2.07
CA CYS A 482 8.68 -2.74 2.08
C CYS A 482 7.91 -3.49 1.01
N TYR A 483 6.80 -2.96 0.51
CA TYR A 483 5.82 -3.72 -0.27
C TYR A 483 5.41 -3.08 -1.61
N THR A 484 6.15 -2.09 -2.11
CA THR A 484 5.82 -1.40 -3.37
C THR A 484 5.91 -2.30 -4.59
N GLU A 485 6.81 -3.27 -4.60
CA GLU A 485 7.03 -4.16 -5.73
C GLU A 485 6.19 -5.44 -5.60
N GLY A 486 5.45 -5.79 -6.64
CA GLY A 486 4.68 -7.05 -6.71
C GLY A 486 3.24 -6.98 -6.18
N HIS A 487 2.73 -5.81 -5.81
CA HIS A 487 1.35 -5.61 -5.37
C HIS A 487 0.47 -4.97 -6.45
N PRO A 488 -0.89 -5.14 -6.35
CA PRO A 488 -1.81 -4.43 -7.22
C PRO A 488 -1.57 -2.92 -7.16
N TYR A 489 -1.50 -2.27 -8.31
CA TYR A 489 -1.20 -0.84 -8.39
C TYR A 489 -2.33 0.02 -7.79
N ASP A 490 -3.56 -0.47 -7.81
CA ASP A 490 -4.70 0.16 -7.14
C ASP A 490 -4.44 0.39 -5.64
N ASP A 491 -3.86 -0.60 -4.97
CA ASP A 491 -3.55 -0.50 -3.53
C ASP A 491 -2.44 0.52 -3.28
N TYR A 492 -1.44 0.56 -4.17
CA TYR A 492 -0.36 1.55 -4.09
C TYR A 492 -0.90 2.97 -4.20
N VAL A 493 -1.77 3.25 -5.18
CA VAL A 493 -2.37 4.58 -5.37
C VAL A 493 -3.24 4.98 -4.18
N LYS A 494 -4.06 4.07 -3.67
CA LYS A 494 -4.93 4.31 -2.49
C LYS A 494 -4.12 4.59 -1.22
N ILE A 495 -3.06 3.81 -0.97
CA ILE A 495 -2.20 3.99 0.20
C ILE A 495 -1.39 5.29 0.08
N THR A 496 -0.88 5.61 -1.12
CA THR A 496 -0.19 6.88 -1.37
C THR A 496 -1.11 8.07 -1.12
N PHE A 497 -2.35 8.03 -1.63
CA PHE A 497 -3.33 9.07 -1.36
C PHE A 497 -3.61 9.22 0.14
N ARG A 498 -3.80 8.11 0.85
CA ARG A 498 -4.03 8.13 2.29
C ARG A 498 -2.85 8.74 3.06
N ASN A 499 -1.64 8.40 2.66
CA ASN A 499 -0.42 9.01 3.21
C ASN A 499 -0.38 10.52 2.95
N CYS A 500 -0.71 10.94 1.72
CA CYS A 500 -0.81 12.36 1.38
C CYS A 500 -1.91 13.09 2.17
N GLN A 501 -3.03 12.40 2.44
CA GLN A 501 -4.12 12.94 3.25
C GLN A 501 -3.69 13.18 4.71
N THR A 502 -2.96 12.24 5.32
CA THR A 502 -2.42 12.42 6.68
C THR A 502 -1.38 13.54 6.75
N LEU A 503 -0.52 13.70 5.72
CA LEU A 503 0.39 14.84 5.63
C LEU A 503 -0.35 16.18 5.50
N ALA A 504 -1.44 16.20 4.72
CA ALA A 504 -2.28 17.39 4.59
C ALA A 504 -3.07 17.73 5.86
N GLN A 505 -3.40 16.75 6.70
CA GLN A 505 -3.97 16.97 8.04
C GLN A 505 -2.98 17.66 8.98
N LYS A 506 -1.69 17.31 8.87
CA LYS A 506 -0.58 17.95 9.58
C LYS A 506 -0.13 19.31 8.97
N GLY A 507 -0.76 19.76 7.90
CA GLY A 507 -0.40 20.99 7.19
C GLY A 507 0.75 20.87 6.18
N ASN A 508 1.42 19.72 6.06
CA ASN A 508 2.56 19.52 5.18
C ASN A 508 2.14 19.31 3.70
N TYR A 509 1.42 20.26 3.13
CA TYR A 509 0.95 20.18 1.74
C TYR A 509 2.08 20.03 0.71
N LYS A 510 3.24 20.67 0.95
CA LYS A 510 4.38 20.58 0.02
C LYS A 510 4.88 19.16 -0.12
N GLU A 511 5.04 18.46 0.99
CA GLU A 511 5.48 17.08 1.01
C GLU A 511 4.40 16.14 0.46
N ALA A 512 3.11 16.39 0.79
CA ALA A 512 1.99 15.64 0.26
C ALA A 512 1.95 15.69 -1.29
N PHE A 513 2.09 16.86 -1.89
CA PHE A 513 2.14 17.00 -3.35
C PHE A 513 3.41 16.42 -3.97
N ALA A 514 4.56 16.56 -3.31
CA ALA A 514 5.79 15.94 -3.78
C ALA A 514 5.66 14.42 -3.82
N ARG A 515 5.07 13.80 -2.80
CA ARG A 515 4.81 12.34 -2.76
C ARG A 515 3.79 11.92 -3.82
N MET A 516 2.76 12.72 -4.05
CA MET A 516 1.76 12.44 -5.08
C MET A 516 2.35 12.52 -6.48
N ASN A 517 3.26 13.44 -6.73
CA ASN A 517 3.94 13.61 -8.02
C ASN A 517 5.06 12.58 -8.27
N ASN A 518 5.54 11.89 -7.23
CA ASN A 518 6.53 10.82 -7.36
C ASN A 518 5.94 9.48 -7.84
N VAL A 519 4.66 9.45 -8.15
CA VAL A 519 4.01 8.28 -8.75
C VAL A 519 4.53 8.10 -10.18
N GLU A 520 4.91 6.87 -10.54
CA GLU A 520 5.51 6.55 -11.84
C GLU A 520 4.60 6.96 -13.01
N PRO A 521 5.04 7.86 -13.90
CA PRO A 521 4.21 8.38 -14.99
C PRO A 521 3.83 7.30 -16.01
N GLU A 522 4.63 6.26 -16.15
CA GLU A 522 4.35 5.14 -17.05
C GLU A 522 3.11 4.34 -16.64
N ARG A 523 2.93 4.12 -15.35
CA ARG A 523 1.77 3.40 -14.82
C ARG A 523 0.49 4.23 -14.90
N LEU A 524 0.63 5.57 -14.91
CA LEU A 524 -0.50 6.49 -15.10
C LEU A 524 -1.02 6.56 -16.54
N ARG A 525 -0.37 5.91 -17.52
CA ARG A 525 -0.89 5.81 -18.90
C ARG A 525 -2.21 5.03 -18.99
N ALA A 526 -2.50 4.15 -18.03
CA ALA A 526 -3.80 3.48 -17.95
C ALA A 526 -4.88 4.46 -17.49
N ILE A 527 -5.97 4.58 -18.26
CA ILE A 527 -7.06 5.55 -18.03
C ILE A 527 -7.62 5.45 -16.62
N LYS A 528 -7.85 4.23 -16.11
CA LYS A 528 -8.35 3.96 -14.77
C LYS A 528 -7.47 4.60 -13.68
N TYR A 529 -6.16 4.40 -13.76
CA TYR A 529 -5.22 4.93 -12.77
C TYR A 529 -5.03 6.44 -12.91
N ASN A 530 -5.04 6.94 -14.16
CA ASN A 530 -4.98 8.38 -14.42
C ASN A 530 -6.19 9.10 -13.84
N ASN A 531 -7.39 8.57 -14.03
CA ASN A 531 -8.61 9.16 -13.49
C ASN A 531 -8.59 9.14 -11.95
N ALA A 532 -8.19 8.02 -11.33
CA ALA A 532 -8.07 7.92 -9.89
C ALA A 532 -7.01 8.91 -9.34
N TRP A 533 -5.84 8.99 -9.95
CA TRP A 533 -4.78 9.92 -9.56
C TRP A 533 -5.21 11.38 -9.70
N THR A 534 -5.83 11.73 -10.83
CA THR A 534 -6.32 13.09 -11.09
C THR A 534 -7.36 13.50 -10.04
N TYR A 535 -8.24 12.57 -9.68
CA TYR A 535 -9.27 12.82 -8.68
C TYR A 535 -8.67 12.98 -7.28
N TYR A 536 -7.77 12.10 -6.87
CA TYR A 536 -7.09 12.20 -5.57
C TYR A 536 -6.26 13.49 -5.45
N SER A 537 -5.51 13.82 -6.50
CA SER A 537 -4.76 15.08 -6.57
C SER A 537 -5.69 16.29 -6.52
N GLY A 538 -6.81 16.24 -7.25
CA GLY A 538 -7.81 17.29 -7.24
C GLY A 538 -8.50 17.48 -5.88
N LEU A 539 -8.83 16.40 -5.17
CA LEU A 539 -9.38 16.47 -3.80
C LEU A 539 -8.39 17.14 -2.82
N LEU A 540 -7.11 16.79 -2.92
CA LEU A 540 -6.07 17.37 -2.08
C LEU A 540 -5.89 18.87 -2.36
N GLN A 541 -5.89 19.26 -3.65
CA GLN A 541 -5.84 20.66 -4.08
C GLN A 541 -7.09 21.40 -3.63
N LEU A 542 -8.27 20.80 -3.78
CA LEU A 542 -9.55 21.39 -3.34
C LEU A 542 -9.53 21.69 -1.85
N LYS A 543 -9.11 20.73 -1.01
CA LYS A 543 -8.99 20.95 0.44
C LYS A 543 -8.07 22.14 0.76
N ARG A 544 -6.91 22.23 0.10
CA ARG A 544 -5.96 23.33 0.29
C ARG A 544 -6.53 24.69 -0.14
N GLN A 545 -7.22 24.74 -1.30
CA GLN A 545 -7.79 26.00 -1.80
C GLN A 545 -8.99 26.47 -0.97
N ILE A 546 -9.77 25.54 -0.39
CA ILE A 546 -10.82 25.88 0.59
C ILE A 546 -10.20 26.55 1.83
N CYS A 547 -9.07 26.04 2.35
CA CYS A 547 -8.36 26.66 3.46
C CYS A 547 -7.81 28.06 3.10
N ARG A 548 -7.31 28.23 1.87
CA ARG A 548 -6.83 29.52 1.37
C ARG A 548 -7.93 30.53 1.01
N ASP A 549 -9.19 30.09 1.01
CA ASP A 549 -10.38 30.86 0.64
C ASP A 549 -10.32 31.44 -0.80
N ASP A 550 -9.67 30.73 -1.72
CA ASP A 550 -9.61 31.08 -3.14
C ASP A 550 -10.84 30.52 -3.87
N LYS A 551 -11.88 31.35 -3.97
CA LYS A 551 -13.18 30.94 -4.56
C LYS A 551 -13.07 30.54 -6.03
N VAL A 552 -12.27 31.26 -6.81
CA VAL A 552 -12.12 31.02 -8.26
C VAL A 552 -11.44 29.69 -8.51
N ALA A 553 -10.36 29.41 -7.76
CA ALA A 553 -9.66 28.13 -7.88
C ALA A 553 -10.52 26.96 -7.40
N VAL A 554 -11.29 27.14 -6.31
CA VAL A 554 -12.22 26.09 -5.80
C VAL A 554 -13.30 25.77 -6.85
N GLU A 555 -13.96 26.76 -7.41
CA GLU A 555 -15.01 26.54 -8.46
C GLU A 555 -14.44 25.87 -9.70
N HIS A 556 -13.23 26.24 -10.12
CA HIS A 556 -12.56 25.62 -11.25
C HIS A 556 -12.24 24.14 -10.98
N ILE A 557 -11.66 23.83 -9.82
CA ILE A 557 -11.35 22.43 -9.44
C ILE A 557 -12.62 21.61 -9.30
N LEU A 558 -13.67 22.16 -8.70
CA LEU A 558 -14.97 21.48 -8.59
C LEU A 558 -15.54 21.14 -9.96
N SER A 559 -15.49 22.07 -10.93
CA SER A 559 -15.96 21.81 -12.29
C SER A 559 -15.17 20.71 -12.98
N GLN A 560 -13.85 20.65 -12.76
CA GLN A 560 -12.99 19.59 -13.28
C GLN A 560 -13.31 18.22 -12.66
N LEU A 561 -13.45 18.16 -11.33
CA LEU A 561 -13.75 16.92 -10.62
C LEU A 561 -15.15 16.38 -10.93
N GLN A 562 -16.13 17.24 -11.17
CA GLN A 562 -17.48 16.85 -11.60
C GLN A 562 -17.50 16.31 -13.04
N ALA A 563 -16.58 16.75 -13.89
CA ALA A 563 -16.45 16.23 -15.26
C ALA A 563 -15.85 14.82 -15.30
N VAL A 564 -15.07 14.44 -14.29
CA VAL A 564 -14.52 13.08 -14.17
C VAL A 564 -15.59 12.18 -13.56
N GLN A 565 -16.20 11.32 -14.39
CA GLN A 565 -17.14 10.32 -13.90
C GLN A 565 -16.40 9.26 -13.09
N LEU A 566 -16.42 9.37 -11.78
CA LEU A 566 -15.94 8.35 -10.88
C LEU A 566 -17.11 7.55 -10.32
N LEU A 567 -16.98 6.24 -10.45
CA LEU A 567 -17.99 5.29 -9.99
C LEU A 567 -17.89 5.03 -8.47
N ASP A 568 -16.76 5.39 -7.85
CA ASP A 568 -16.52 5.13 -6.42
C ASP A 568 -17.38 6.05 -5.55
N PHE A 569 -18.32 5.42 -4.83
CA PHE A 569 -19.27 6.12 -3.94
C PHE A 569 -18.55 6.87 -2.80
N ASP A 570 -17.53 6.25 -2.19
CA ASP A 570 -16.82 6.83 -1.04
C ASP A 570 -16.11 8.15 -1.44
N LEU A 571 -15.54 8.21 -2.65
CA LEU A 571 -14.87 9.40 -3.15
C LEU A 571 -15.85 10.52 -3.51
N ARG A 572 -17.01 10.17 -4.09
CA ARG A 572 -18.08 11.14 -4.37
C ARG A 572 -18.61 11.77 -3.06
N LEU A 573 -18.74 10.96 -2.01
CA LEU A 573 -19.18 11.43 -0.71
C LEU A 573 -18.12 12.37 -0.06
N LEU A 574 -16.82 12.06 -0.21
CA LEU A 574 -15.74 12.92 0.26
C LEU A 574 -15.77 14.29 -0.46
N LEU A 575 -16.00 14.28 -1.79
CA LEU A 575 -16.18 15.51 -2.56
C LEU A 575 -17.39 16.31 -2.07
N ALA A 576 -18.51 15.63 -1.78
CA ALA A 576 -19.71 16.27 -1.24
C ALA A 576 -19.42 16.94 0.12
N PHE A 577 -18.67 16.30 1.02
CA PHE A 577 -18.29 16.90 2.30
C PHE A 577 -17.45 18.17 2.13
N LEU A 578 -16.46 18.14 1.23
CA LEU A 578 -15.64 19.33 0.94
C LEU A 578 -16.48 20.46 0.31
N THR A 579 -17.41 20.11 -0.55
CA THR A 579 -18.31 21.10 -1.19
C THR A 579 -19.27 21.72 -0.16
N ILE A 580 -19.78 20.91 0.78
CA ILE A 580 -20.62 21.41 1.89
C ILE A 580 -19.81 22.35 2.80
N ASP A 581 -18.57 21.97 3.16
CA ASP A 581 -17.71 22.83 3.97
C ASP A 581 -17.42 24.17 3.27
N PHE A 582 -17.17 24.14 1.97
CA PHE A 582 -17.01 25.35 1.16
C PHE A 582 -18.26 26.25 1.18
N THR A 583 -19.46 25.67 1.00
CA THR A 583 -20.73 26.44 1.04
C THR A 583 -21.03 27.01 2.43
N ILE A 584 -20.67 26.30 3.51
CA ILE A 584 -20.75 26.81 4.90
C ILE A 584 -19.82 28.01 5.09
N ARG A 585 -18.58 27.94 4.56
CA ARG A 585 -17.60 29.04 4.63
C ARG A 585 -18.04 30.27 3.82
N GLN A 586 -18.82 30.07 2.74
CA GLN A 586 -19.42 31.16 1.98
C GLN A 586 -20.61 31.83 2.69
N GLY A 587 -21.21 31.18 3.71
CA GLY A 587 -22.37 31.67 4.46
C GLY A 587 -23.72 31.30 3.82
N ASP A 588 -23.74 30.45 2.78
CA ASP A 588 -24.99 29.99 2.16
C ASP A 588 -25.53 28.74 2.90
N TYR A 589 -26.07 28.96 4.08
CA TYR A 589 -26.55 27.88 4.96
C TYR A 589 -27.76 27.12 4.39
N GLY A 590 -28.61 27.81 3.59
CA GLY A 590 -29.78 27.18 2.96
C GLY A 590 -29.37 26.13 1.94
N ARG A 591 -28.43 26.47 1.06
CA ARG A 591 -27.87 25.53 0.07
C ARG A 591 -27.09 24.41 0.73
N ALA A 592 -26.27 24.74 1.74
CA ALA A 592 -25.51 23.73 2.49
C ALA A 592 -26.44 22.69 3.15
N LEU A 593 -27.55 23.13 3.74
CA LEU A 593 -28.52 22.21 4.35
C LEU A 593 -29.17 21.28 3.32
N GLN A 594 -29.56 21.82 2.14
CA GLN A 594 -30.09 21.00 1.06
C GLN A 594 -29.07 19.95 0.57
N MET A 595 -27.80 20.33 0.45
CA MET A 595 -26.73 19.39 0.05
C MET A 595 -26.51 18.29 1.09
N VAL A 596 -26.58 18.62 2.40
CA VAL A 596 -26.50 17.61 3.46
C VAL A 596 -27.68 16.65 3.39
N GLU A 597 -28.88 17.12 3.14
CA GLU A 597 -30.06 16.27 3.00
C GLU A 597 -30.00 15.40 1.75
N GLN A 598 -29.54 15.94 0.64
CA GLN A 598 -29.29 15.14 -0.58
C GLN A 598 -28.24 14.05 -0.34
N ALA A 599 -27.10 14.40 0.31
CA ALA A 599 -26.08 13.41 0.66
C ALA A 599 -26.64 12.33 1.60
N ALA A 600 -27.48 12.69 2.56
CA ALA A 600 -28.14 11.74 3.46
C ALA A 600 -29.13 10.81 2.72
N HIS A 601 -29.85 11.33 1.70
CA HIS A 601 -30.75 10.52 0.89
C HIS A 601 -30.02 9.56 -0.06
N THR A 602 -28.83 9.91 -0.52
CA THR A 602 -28.00 9.01 -1.35
C THR A 602 -27.38 7.86 -0.54
N MET A 603 -27.28 8.02 0.78
CA MET A 603 -26.84 6.95 1.69
C MET A 603 -27.98 5.94 1.89
N GLN A 604 -27.96 4.86 1.11
CA GLN A 604 -28.89 3.75 1.28
C GLN A 604 -28.50 2.86 2.46
N PRO A 605 -29.43 2.08 3.04
CA PRO A 605 -29.14 1.16 4.14
C PRO A 605 -28.04 0.15 3.81
N GLU A 606 -27.83 -0.15 2.53
CA GLU A 606 -26.83 -1.09 2.04
C GLU A 606 -25.40 -0.52 1.99
N ASN A 607 -25.28 0.82 1.83
CA ASN A 607 -23.99 1.55 1.84
C ASN A 607 -23.83 2.41 3.10
N PHE A 608 -24.39 1.95 4.20
CA PHE A 608 -24.38 2.67 5.46
C PHE A 608 -22.98 2.62 6.08
N ASP A 609 -22.31 3.78 6.21
CA ASP A 609 -21.06 3.93 6.96
C ASP A 609 -21.30 4.86 8.15
N VAL A 610 -21.04 4.34 9.34
CA VAL A 610 -21.20 5.08 10.60
C VAL A 610 -20.36 6.36 10.62
N HIS A 611 -19.13 6.33 10.08
CA HIS A 611 -18.28 7.52 9.96
C HIS A 611 -18.98 8.64 9.17
N SER A 612 -19.49 8.29 7.99
CA SER A 612 -20.19 9.26 7.12
C SER A 612 -21.48 9.79 7.75
N GLN A 613 -22.21 8.95 8.48
CA GLN A 613 -23.40 9.37 9.23
C GLN A 613 -23.06 10.39 10.32
N ILE A 614 -22.02 10.12 11.12
CA ILE A 614 -21.58 11.02 12.18
C ILE A 614 -21.19 12.37 11.56
N LYS A 615 -20.42 12.34 10.46
CA LYS A 615 -19.98 13.55 9.75
C LYS A 615 -21.14 14.39 9.23
N LEU A 616 -22.17 13.78 8.62
CA LEU A 616 -23.38 14.47 8.18
C LEU A 616 -24.16 15.09 9.34
N LEU A 617 -24.27 14.37 10.47
CA LEU A 617 -24.92 14.92 11.67
C LEU A 617 -24.14 16.12 12.23
N CYS A 618 -22.80 16.06 12.27
CA CYS A 618 -21.95 17.16 12.70
C CYS A 618 -22.08 18.37 11.78
N LEU A 619 -22.04 18.17 10.45
CA LEU A 619 -22.24 19.25 9.47
C LEU A 619 -23.62 19.89 9.60
N LYS A 620 -24.68 19.09 9.77
CA LYS A 620 -26.04 19.59 9.97
C LYS A 620 -26.14 20.41 11.27
N ALA A 621 -25.52 19.94 12.36
CA ALA A 621 -25.46 20.69 13.62
C ALA A 621 -24.72 22.03 13.49
N GLN A 622 -23.59 22.05 12.76
CA GLN A 622 -22.83 23.27 12.48
C GLN A 622 -23.60 24.29 11.64
N ILE A 623 -24.33 23.80 10.62
CA ILE A 623 -25.18 24.65 9.79
C ILE A 623 -26.27 25.31 10.63
N LEU A 624 -26.94 24.52 11.50
CA LEU A 624 -28.00 25.03 12.38
C LEU A 624 -27.46 26.02 13.42
N GLU A 625 -26.31 25.74 13.98
CA GLU A 625 -25.62 26.66 14.91
C GLU A 625 -25.32 27.99 14.21
N LYS A 626 -24.65 27.97 13.05
CA LYS A 626 -24.29 29.19 12.29
C LYS A 626 -25.52 29.92 11.70
N SER A 627 -26.61 29.22 11.44
CA SER A 627 -27.87 29.84 10.99
C SER A 627 -28.68 30.49 12.11
N GLY A 628 -28.21 30.44 13.37
CA GLY A 628 -28.85 31.05 14.53
C GLY A 628 -29.91 30.19 15.22
N HIS A 629 -29.90 28.85 14.99
CA HIS A 629 -30.78 27.90 15.63
C HIS A 629 -30.00 26.82 16.42
N PRO A 630 -29.19 27.21 17.43
CA PRO A 630 -28.32 26.29 18.17
C PRO A 630 -29.10 25.22 18.93
N GLU A 631 -30.31 25.52 19.43
CA GLU A 631 -31.16 24.57 20.16
C GLU A 631 -31.48 23.31 19.33
N ARG A 632 -31.74 23.47 18.02
CA ARG A 632 -31.96 22.34 17.10
C ARG A 632 -30.67 21.56 16.79
N GLY A 633 -29.53 22.27 16.79
CA GLY A 633 -28.21 21.66 16.58
C GLY A 633 -27.78 20.76 17.75
N PHE A 634 -28.19 21.11 19.00
CA PHE A 634 -27.78 20.39 20.20
C PHE A 634 -28.11 18.90 20.16
N SER A 635 -29.36 18.56 19.85
CA SER A 635 -29.82 17.16 19.81
C SER A 635 -29.09 16.35 18.73
N LEU A 636 -28.71 16.97 17.60
CA LEU A 636 -27.97 16.33 16.52
C LEU A 636 -26.50 16.10 16.91
N ALA A 637 -25.85 17.09 17.53
CA ALA A 637 -24.47 16.94 18.01
C ALA A 637 -24.36 15.86 19.11
N MET A 638 -25.30 15.84 20.07
CA MET A 638 -25.39 14.79 21.08
C MET A 638 -25.61 13.40 20.48
N ARG A 639 -26.45 13.29 19.46
CA ARG A 639 -26.68 12.04 18.75
C ARG A 639 -25.42 11.59 18.02
N ALA A 640 -24.71 12.50 17.33
CA ALA A 640 -23.44 12.22 16.66
C ALA A 640 -22.39 11.70 17.66
N ALA A 641 -22.20 12.38 18.78
CA ALA A 641 -21.28 11.97 19.84
C ALA A 641 -21.66 10.60 20.44
N SER A 642 -22.97 10.34 20.67
CA SER A 642 -23.42 9.04 21.18
C SER A 642 -23.16 7.90 20.21
N ILE A 643 -23.38 8.10 18.91
CA ILE A 643 -23.09 7.10 17.87
C ILE A 643 -21.58 6.87 17.79
N ALA A 644 -20.77 7.92 17.73
CA ALA A 644 -19.32 7.84 17.66
C ALA A 644 -18.72 7.08 18.87
N TYR A 645 -19.22 7.36 20.07
CA TYR A 645 -18.79 6.67 21.29
C TYR A 645 -19.13 5.17 21.28
N ARG A 646 -20.34 4.81 20.84
CA ARG A 646 -20.81 3.41 20.76
C ARG A 646 -20.02 2.62 19.72
N SER A 647 -19.77 3.19 18.55
CA SER A 647 -19.04 2.57 17.46
C SER A 647 -17.52 2.64 17.63
N LYS A 648 -17.02 3.29 18.70
CA LYS A 648 -15.60 3.47 18.98
C LYS A 648 -14.81 4.18 17.87
N VAL A 649 -15.49 5.04 17.11
CA VAL A 649 -14.86 5.93 16.13
C VAL A 649 -14.41 7.20 16.85
N LEU A 650 -13.25 7.14 17.51
CA LEU A 650 -12.84 8.19 18.45
C LEU A 650 -12.49 9.51 17.74
N PHE A 651 -11.91 9.45 16.53
CA PHE A 651 -11.63 10.66 15.77
C PHE A 651 -12.89 11.50 15.53
N ASP A 652 -13.97 10.85 15.07
CA ASP A 652 -15.25 11.52 14.84
C ASP A 652 -15.93 11.95 16.16
N LEU A 653 -15.66 11.23 17.25
CA LEU A 653 -16.15 11.60 18.58
C LEU A 653 -15.58 12.97 18.98
N TRP A 654 -14.27 13.21 18.78
CA TRP A 654 -13.66 14.50 19.09
C TRP A 654 -14.21 15.62 18.21
N GLU A 655 -14.44 15.36 16.92
CA GLU A 655 -15.11 16.32 16.02
C GLU A 655 -16.56 16.63 16.48
N ALA A 656 -17.31 15.58 16.88
CA ALA A 656 -18.67 15.74 17.39
C ALA A 656 -18.72 16.51 18.72
N ILE A 657 -17.76 16.27 19.62
CA ILE A 657 -17.66 17.02 20.88
C ILE A 657 -17.29 18.50 20.61
N CYS A 658 -16.38 18.77 19.68
CA CYS A 658 -16.08 20.15 19.26
C CYS A 658 -17.31 20.84 18.66
N THR A 659 -18.16 20.11 17.90
CA THR A 659 -19.41 20.68 17.38
C THR A 659 -20.42 20.94 18.50
N LEU A 660 -20.51 20.04 19.47
CA LEU A 660 -21.36 20.22 20.67
C LEU A 660 -20.87 21.43 21.47
N ALA A 661 -19.57 21.57 21.69
CA ALA A 661 -18.97 22.71 22.37
C ALA A 661 -19.29 24.05 21.66
N ALA A 662 -19.25 24.08 20.31
CA ALA A 662 -19.66 25.26 19.54
C ALA A 662 -21.13 25.61 19.75
N VAL A 663 -22.02 24.62 19.81
CA VAL A 663 -23.44 24.83 20.10
C VAL A 663 -23.65 25.34 21.53
N LEU A 664 -22.95 24.77 22.53
CA LEU A 664 -23.00 25.25 23.93
C LEU A 664 -22.51 26.68 24.04
N LEU A 665 -21.45 27.03 23.32
CA LEU A 665 -20.92 28.40 23.24
C LEU A 665 -22.00 29.37 22.71
N SER A 666 -22.71 28.99 21.66
CA SER A 666 -23.80 29.78 21.07
C SER A 666 -25.01 29.91 22.04
N LEU A 667 -25.19 28.93 22.93
CA LEU A 667 -26.22 28.96 24.02
C LEU A 667 -25.74 29.73 25.26
N ARG A 668 -24.51 30.24 25.26
CA ARG A 668 -23.83 30.97 26.36
C ARG A 668 -23.49 30.10 27.58
N GLU A 669 -23.38 28.79 27.43
CA GLU A 669 -22.92 27.87 28.47
C GLU A 669 -21.38 27.78 28.45
N PHE A 670 -20.68 28.86 28.85
CA PHE A 670 -19.23 29.00 28.69
C PHE A 670 -18.43 28.04 29.58
N GLU A 671 -18.83 27.87 30.84
CA GLU A 671 -18.14 27.00 31.79
C GLU A 671 -18.18 25.54 31.33
N ALA A 672 -19.35 25.05 30.93
CA ALA A 672 -19.53 23.72 30.39
C ALA A 672 -18.71 23.50 29.09
N THR A 673 -18.58 24.54 28.27
CA THR A 673 -17.74 24.48 27.04
C THR A 673 -16.26 24.29 27.37
N VAL A 674 -15.74 25.04 28.36
CA VAL A 674 -14.32 24.91 28.79
C VAL A 674 -14.05 23.53 29.35
N GLU A 675 -14.86 23.06 30.31
CA GLU A 675 -14.69 21.73 30.91
C GLU A 675 -14.73 20.61 29.86
N LEU A 676 -15.63 20.71 28.90
CA LEU A 676 -15.81 19.71 27.86
C LEU A 676 -14.61 19.68 26.87
N VAL A 677 -14.15 20.84 26.43
CA VAL A 677 -13.03 20.91 25.47
C VAL A 677 -11.68 20.58 26.17
N GLU A 678 -11.46 21.06 27.39
CA GLU A 678 -10.23 20.74 28.15
C GLU A 678 -10.13 19.24 28.44
N SER A 679 -11.26 18.56 28.71
CA SER A 679 -11.26 17.11 28.95
C SER A 679 -10.79 16.27 27.76
N ILE A 680 -11.03 16.74 26.53
CA ILE A 680 -10.67 16.04 25.30
C ILE A 680 -9.38 16.57 24.66
N MET A 681 -8.84 17.69 25.16
CA MET A 681 -7.68 18.35 24.55
C MET A 681 -6.44 17.44 24.40
N PRO A 682 -6.05 16.61 25.42
CA PRO A 682 -4.94 15.71 25.28
C PRO A 682 -5.10 14.72 24.12
N GLN A 683 -6.31 14.19 23.94
CA GLN A 683 -6.62 13.24 22.87
C GLN A 683 -6.64 13.92 21.49
N ILE A 684 -7.13 15.16 21.41
CA ILE A 684 -7.10 15.94 20.17
C ILE A 684 -5.66 16.19 19.73
N LEU A 685 -4.77 16.54 20.66
CA LEU A 685 -3.34 16.74 20.36
C LEU A 685 -2.65 15.46 19.86
N GLU A 686 -3.09 14.27 20.33
CA GLU A 686 -2.57 12.99 19.85
C GLU A 686 -3.00 12.67 18.40
N THR A 687 -4.09 13.28 17.91
CA THR A 687 -4.59 13.00 16.55
C THR A 687 -3.74 13.60 15.43
N ASP A 688 -2.82 14.53 15.74
CA ASP A 688 -2.01 15.27 14.77
C ASP A 688 -2.85 15.97 13.65
N ASP A 689 -4.12 16.27 13.91
CA ASP A 689 -4.98 17.03 12.99
C ASP A 689 -4.99 18.51 13.39
N SER A 690 -4.14 19.30 12.72
CA SER A 690 -4.00 20.73 13.02
C SER A 690 -5.31 21.52 12.84
N ALA A 691 -6.24 21.05 11.98
CA ALA A 691 -7.54 21.70 11.80
C ALA A 691 -8.45 21.52 13.04
N LEU A 692 -8.47 20.30 13.60
CA LEU A 692 -9.25 20.00 14.80
C LEU A 692 -8.66 20.69 16.03
N VAL A 693 -7.31 20.70 16.13
CA VAL A 693 -6.57 21.41 17.21
C VAL A 693 -6.86 22.90 17.17
N ALA A 694 -6.76 23.54 16.01
CA ALA A 694 -7.04 24.94 15.82
C ALA A 694 -8.47 25.32 16.22
N ARG A 695 -9.45 24.48 15.83
CA ARG A 695 -10.86 24.66 16.18
C ARG A 695 -11.10 24.53 17.69
N ALA A 696 -10.47 23.53 18.34
CA ALA A 696 -10.60 23.35 19.79
C ALA A 696 -10.03 24.55 20.57
N TYR A 697 -8.85 25.05 20.19
CA TYR A 697 -8.30 26.27 20.78
C TYR A 697 -9.17 27.49 20.54
N SER A 698 -9.74 27.66 19.33
CA SER A 698 -10.65 28.75 19.02
C SER A 698 -11.90 28.74 19.92
N LEU A 699 -12.46 27.56 20.20
CA LEU A 699 -13.60 27.40 21.13
C LEU A 699 -13.21 27.77 22.56
N LEU A 700 -12.01 27.36 23.02
CA LEU A 700 -11.51 27.75 24.35
C LEU A 700 -11.30 29.27 24.47
N VAL A 701 -10.83 29.92 23.40
CA VAL A 701 -10.71 31.40 23.37
C VAL A 701 -12.07 32.05 23.60
N ASP A 702 -13.06 31.66 22.83
CA ASP A 702 -14.39 32.26 22.89
C ASP A 702 -15.09 31.97 24.23
N ALA A 703 -14.92 30.79 24.78
CA ALA A 703 -15.48 30.39 26.06
C ALA A 703 -14.83 31.18 27.22
N ASN A 704 -13.47 31.26 27.26
CA ASN A 704 -12.77 32.05 28.29
C ASN A 704 -13.12 33.53 28.22
N MET A 705 -13.24 34.10 27.02
CA MET A 705 -13.66 35.49 26.82
C MET A 705 -15.13 35.68 27.24
N GLY A 706 -15.99 34.67 27.01
CA GLY A 706 -17.37 34.65 27.48
C GLY A 706 -17.49 34.69 29.02
N ILE A 707 -16.71 33.83 29.72
CA ILE A 707 -16.63 33.80 31.20
C ILE A 707 -16.11 35.15 31.72
N ALA A 708 -15.06 35.70 31.11
CA ALA A 708 -14.52 36.99 31.48
C ALA A 708 -15.55 38.14 31.33
N GLY A 709 -16.41 38.04 30.31
CA GLY A 709 -17.54 38.97 30.08
C GLY A 709 -18.65 38.82 31.13
N GLU A 710 -19.03 37.60 31.48
CA GLU A 710 -20.04 37.35 32.53
C GLU A 710 -19.56 37.77 33.92
N LEU A 711 -18.32 37.50 34.28
CA LEU A 711 -17.72 37.97 35.54
C LEU A 711 -17.77 39.48 35.65
N TRP A 712 -17.51 40.18 34.53
CA TRP A 712 -17.61 41.64 34.51
C TRP A 712 -19.07 42.11 34.69
N ALA A 713 -20.03 41.44 34.05
CA ALA A 713 -21.42 41.78 34.19
C ALA A 713 -21.99 41.56 35.61
N ARG A 714 -21.50 40.51 36.32
CA ARG A 714 -21.95 40.14 37.68
C ARG A 714 -21.26 40.91 38.78
N LEU A 715 -19.94 41.10 38.74
CA LEU A 715 -19.12 41.60 39.85
C LEU A 715 -18.48 42.97 39.57
N GLY A 716 -18.56 43.49 38.37
CA GLY A 716 -17.98 44.76 37.96
C GLY A 716 -16.47 44.87 38.24
N LYS A 717 -16.05 45.94 38.95
CA LYS A 717 -14.64 46.19 39.21
C LYS A 717 -13.97 45.17 40.14
N GLU A 718 -14.69 44.45 40.96
CA GLU A 718 -14.16 43.42 41.89
C GLU A 718 -13.69 42.17 41.15
N SER A 719 -14.16 41.94 39.94
CA SER A 719 -13.78 40.81 39.09
C SER A 719 -12.46 40.94 38.36
N ILE A 720 -11.79 42.11 38.42
CA ILE A 720 -10.57 42.42 37.65
C ILE A 720 -9.47 41.36 37.77
N PRO A 721 -9.09 40.83 38.98
CA PRO A 721 -8.05 39.84 39.08
C PRO A 721 -8.43 38.49 38.45
N ALA A 722 -9.62 37.99 38.73
CA ALA A 722 -10.11 36.72 38.12
C ALA A 722 -10.29 36.84 36.62
N ARG A 723 -10.83 37.98 36.14
CA ARG A 723 -10.96 38.27 34.72
C ARG A 723 -9.62 38.23 34.00
N LYS A 724 -8.56 38.77 34.65
CA LYS A 724 -7.22 38.83 34.08
C LYS A 724 -6.63 37.44 33.84
N GLU A 725 -6.92 36.44 34.69
CA GLU A 725 -6.52 35.07 34.48
C GLU A 725 -7.16 34.48 33.21
N TYR A 726 -8.47 34.58 33.07
CA TYR A 726 -9.17 34.09 31.87
C TYR A 726 -8.71 34.77 30.59
N VAL A 727 -8.47 36.07 30.63
CA VAL A 727 -7.93 36.82 29.47
C VAL A 727 -6.53 36.36 29.12
N ASN A 728 -5.66 36.14 30.11
CA ASN A 728 -4.30 35.60 29.84
C ASN A 728 -4.33 34.19 29.24
N CYS A 729 -5.19 33.32 29.74
CA CYS A 729 -5.41 32.01 29.17
C CYS A 729 -5.90 32.12 27.71
N ALA A 730 -6.87 33.00 27.45
CA ALA A 730 -7.39 33.25 26.10
C ALA A 730 -6.30 33.75 25.14
N ILE A 731 -5.38 34.62 25.58
CA ILE A 731 -4.25 35.07 24.76
C ILE A 731 -3.35 33.88 24.37
N GLY A 732 -3.01 33.01 25.34
CA GLY A 732 -2.22 31.80 25.08
C GLY A 732 -2.90 30.88 24.06
N TYR A 733 -4.20 30.67 24.22
CA TYR A 733 -4.97 29.82 23.28
C TYR A 733 -5.10 30.47 21.89
N ILE A 734 -5.15 31.84 21.78
CA ILE A 734 -5.15 32.51 20.48
C ILE A 734 -3.83 32.26 19.74
N ASP A 735 -2.70 32.30 20.43
CA ASP A 735 -1.40 32.06 19.81
C ASP A 735 -1.28 30.63 19.32
N SER A 736 -1.68 29.64 20.15
CA SER A 736 -1.69 28.23 19.75
C SER A 736 -2.67 27.95 18.59
N ALA A 737 -3.86 28.58 18.61
CA ALA A 737 -4.81 28.48 17.51
C ALA A 737 -4.27 29.09 16.21
N TYR A 738 -3.60 30.24 16.30
CA TYR A 738 -3.01 30.91 15.14
C TYR A 738 -1.92 30.03 14.51
N GLU A 739 -1.00 29.48 15.30
CA GLU A 739 0.05 28.57 14.83
C GLU A 739 -0.56 27.36 14.10
N ALA A 740 -1.57 26.72 14.68
CA ALA A 740 -2.23 25.58 14.05
C ALA A 740 -2.98 25.96 12.75
N TYR A 741 -3.61 27.15 12.67
CA TYR A 741 -4.20 27.65 11.42
C TYR A 741 -3.13 28.03 10.38
N GLU A 742 -1.96 28.48 10.81
CA GLU A 742 -0.85 28.77 9.90
C GLU A 742 -0.30 27.50 9.27
N GLU A 743 -0.17 26.42 10.02
CA GLU A 743 0.27 25.11 9.52
C GLU A 743 -0.60 24.60 8.37
N ILE A 744 -1.92 24.68 8.51
CA ILE A 744 -2.87 24.21 7.48
C ILE A 744 -3.17 25.25 6.39
N GLU A 745 -2.51 26.41 6.42
CA GLU A 745 -2.73 27.54 5.49
C GLU A 745 -4.18 28.07 5.52
N ASP A 746 -4.92 27.96 6.65
CA ASP A 746 -6.30 28.48 6.77
C ASP A 746 -6.31 29.99 7.04
N ILE A 747 -6.48 30.76 5.97
CA ILE A 747 -6.45 32.23 6.03
C ILE A 747 -7.66 32.78 6.84
N LEU A 748 -8.82 32.11 6.76
CA LEU A 748 -10.02 32.54 7.49
C LEU A 748 -9.79 32.43 8.99
N GLY A 749 -9.29 31.29 9.47
CA GLY A 749 -8.96 31.06 10.87
C GLY A 749 -7.87 32.02 11.38
N GLN A 750 -6.81 32.22 10.59
CA GLN A 750 -5.75 33.17 10.93
C GLN A 750 -6.29 34.59 11.09
N THR A 751 -7.15 35.06 10.16
CA THR A 751 -7.74 36.41 10.24
C THR A 751 -8.66 36.53 11.44
N GLU A 752 -9.43 35.52 11.78
CA GLU A 752 -10.28 35.52 12.96
C GLU A 752 -9.47 35.59 14.25
N MET A 753 -8.39 34.82 14.39
CA MET A 753 -7.52 34.85 15.56
C MET A 753 -6.81 36.22 15.73
N MET A 754 -6.33 36.83 14.64
CA MET A 754 -5.73 38.16 14.70
C MET A 754 -6.75 39.25 15.07
N ALA A 755 -8.00 39.15 14.59
CA ALA A 755 -9.06 40.06 14.98
C ALA A 755 -9.41 39.90 16.47
N LYS A 756 -9.55 38.66 16.96
CA LYS A 756 -9.79 38.38 18.40
C LYS A 756 -8.63 38.89 19.24
N LYS A 757 -7.37 38.69 18.83
CA LYS A 757 -6.20 39.20 19.55
C LYS A 757 -6.15 40.72 19.61
N ALA A 758 -6.42 41.40 18.50
CA ALA A 758 -6.50 42.86 18.46
C ALA A 758 -7.57 43.39 19.40
N THR A 759 -8.76 42.78 19.44
CA THR A 759 -9.84 43.19 20.36
C THR A 759 -9.49 42.94 21.82
N VAL A 760 -8.87 41.82 22.14
CA VAL A 760 -8.42 41.51 23.52
C VAL A 760 -7.36 42.49 23.97
N MET A 761 -6.35 42.81 23.14
CA MET A 761 -5.32 43.82 23.46
C MET A 761 -5.89 45.22 23.64
N HIS A 762 -6.91 45.57 22.85
CA HIS A 762 -7.61 46.82 23.06
C HIS A 762 -8.33 46.89 24.42
N LEU A 763 -8.99 45.79 24.81
CA LEU A 763 -9.70 45.69 26.09
C LEU A 763 -8.75 45.61 27.29
N THR A 764 -7.52 45.13 27.12
CA THR A 764 -6.48 45.11 28.18
C THR A 764 -5.80 46.44 28.37
N GLY A 765 -5.99 47.41 27.45
CA GLY A 765 -5.46 48.77 27.55
C GLY A 765 -4.11 48.99 26.84
N ASP A 766 -3.72 48.06 25.96
CA ASP A 766 -2.50 48.16 25.17
C ASP A 766 -2.79 48.57 23.70
N PRO A 767 -3.05 49.83 23.39
CA PRO A 767 -3.50 50.27 22.07
C PRO A 767 -2.42 50.11 20.98
N VAL A 768 -1.13 50.10 21.36
CA VAL A 768 -0.03 49.91 20.40
C VAL A 768 -0.05 48.49 19.84
N LEU A 769 -0.07 47.52 20.72
CA LEU A 769 -0.17 46.10 20.32
C LEU A 769 -1.47 45.80 19.58
N ALA A 770 -2.59 46.39 19.99
CA ALA A 770 -3.87 46.26 19.31
C ALA A 770 -3.79 46.73 17.85
N ASN A 771 -3.13 47.86 17.58
CA ASN A 771 -2.93 48.40 16.23
C ASN A 771 -2.00 47.50 15.39
N ASP A 772 -0.95 46.92 15.98
CA ASP A 772 -0.04 46.01 15.28
C ASP A 772 -0.76 44.72 14.85
N TYR A 773 -1.60 44.13 15.71
CA TYR A 773 -2.41 42.97 15.36
C TYR A 773 -3.52 43.34 14.37
N ALA A 774 -4.11 44.50 14.45
CA ALA A 774 -5.07 44.99 13.46
C ALA A 774 -4.40 45.21 12.08
N ALA A 775 -3.16 45.68 12.03
CA ALA A 775 -2.40 45.77 10.79
C ALA A 775 -2.14 44.36 10.18
N LYS A 776 -1.73 43.39 11.00
CA LYS A 776 -1.57 41.99 10.56
C LYS A 776 -2.89 41.40 10.02
N TYR A 777 -4.00 41.67 10.70
CA TYR A 777 -5.34 41.26 10.21
C TYR A 777 -5.63 41.84 8.82
N LEU A 778 -5.35 43.14 8.61
CA LEU A 778 -5.57 43.77 7.30
C LEU A 778 -4.68 43.21 6.21
N ASP A 779 -3.44 42.86 6.52
CA ASP A 779 -2.51 42.25 5.57
C ASP A 779 -2.95 40.83 5.19
N LEU A 780 -3.41 40.02 6.15
CA LEU A 780 -4.00 38.69 5.87
C LEU A 780 -5.27 38.83 5.03
N ARG A 781 -6.11 39.81 5.33
CA ARG A 781 -7.34 40.06 4.55
C ARG A 781 -7.04 40.50 3.12
N LYS A 782 -5.95 41.24 2.86
CA LYS A 782 -5.50 41.56 1.49
C LYS A 782 -5.03 40.31 0.71
N ARG A 783 -4.50 39.29 1.38
CA ARG A 783 -4.12 38.04 0.74
C ARG A 783 -5.33 37.19 0.33
N ARG A 784 -6.49 37.45 0.93
CA ARG A 784 -7.77 36.76 0.65
C ARG A 784 -8.44 37.28 -0.64
N GLY A 785 -8.14 38.46 -1.10
CA GLY A 785 -8.75 39.09 -2.26
C GLY A 785 -7.84 39.34 -3.37
#